data_6ef159a27e3365786c5c95004b9248d7
#
_entry.id   6ef159a27e3365786c5c95004b9248d7
#
_cell.length_a   1.000
_cell.length_b   1.000
_cell.length_c   1.000
_cell.angle_alpha   90.00
_cell.angle_beta   90.00
_cell.angle_gamma   90.00
#
_symmetry.space_group_name_H-M   'P 1'
#
loop_
_entity.id
_entity.type
_entity.pdbx_description
1 polymer ?
#
loop_
_entity_poly.entity_id
_entity_poly.type
_entity_poly.pdbx_seq_one_letter_code
_entity_poly.pdbx_strand_id
1 'polypeptide(L)'
;MATDLVLKVVEMLRKQGVVGKFVEFFGEGVKSLSLADRATVANMAPEYGATMGYFPADEITLNYLIQTGRDPKSVELAREYLKNNHLLAEGSTGDNISYSRVLELDLETVKPCVSGPKRPHDRILLEDLKSDFEACMDTEDSGFKGFGKGAEWRDQRQETMEQRKKDPNAESSDLTHGDVVVASITSCTNTSNPSVMIGAGLLAKNAVEHGLQVPGYIKTSLSPGSRVVGDYLQKTGLQKYLDELGFHVAGYGCMTCVGNSGELEQKAMQAMSGDPKTTPVLAGVLSGNRNFEARVHPSVAANYLASPPLVVAFALAGRVDIDVLREPIGISKKTGKELYLKDLWPSPEEIRKVESGAMESERVRDLYTDALKGDDQWKALPAPTGGIYQYDSKSTYICPPPFLEGVDLEISEVSGHQKFGGVRCLLKFGDSITTDHISPVSRIPADSHSGKYLESLGVSPSDFGTYGTRRGNADVMVRGTFANLKLNNHIVDQIGPRTVHFPSGEEDYIQTVAAKYMQNETPLLVLAGSEYGQGSARDWAAKGTALLGVRFVLAKSFERIHRSNLVGMGVVPLQFADGQDSESLGLDGSEVFEITIPDGAKPGQEGICISAEKGSGEMVEFTVKLRLDTEPELQFFKHGGVMPLVMRQLAS
;
A
#
# COMPACT_ATOMS: atom_id res chain seq x y z
N MET A 1 -5.23 -21.15 5.54
CA MET A 1 -6.16 -20.02 5.85
C MET A 1 -6.40 -19.16 4.62
N ALA A 2 -7.44 -18.31 4.64
CA ALA A 2 -7.72 -17.38 3.52
C ALA A 2 -6.51 -16.52 3.13
N THR A 3 -5.75 -16.07 4.14
CA THR A 3 -4.54 -15.26 3.92
C THR A 3 -3.49 -16.02 3.12
N ASP A 4 -3.25 -17.30 3.41
CA ASP A 4 -2.27 -18.11 2.66
C ASP A 4 -2.70 -18.26 1.20
N LEU A 5 -4.00 -18.48 0.97
CA LEU A 5 -4.58 -18.59 -0.36
C LEU A 5 -4.40 -17.28 -1.14
N VAL A 6 -4.76 -16.14 -0.53
CA VAL A 6 -4.69 -14.86 -1.25
C VAL A 6 -3.24 -14.48 -1.58
N LEU A 7 -2.28 -14.71 -0.67
CA LEU A 7 -0.86 -14.45 -0.96
C LEU A 7 -0.34 -15.33 -2.10
N LYS A 8 -0.79 -16.60 -2.17
CA LYS A 8 -0.47 -17.49 -3.31
C LYS A 8 -1.08 -16.99 -4.61
N VAL A 9 -2.32 -16.54 -4.59
CA VAL A 9 -3.00 -15.95 -5.77
C VAL A 9 -2.26 -14.67 -6.23
N VAL A 10 -1.86 -13.80 -5.30
CA VAL A 10 -1.10 -12.58 -5.61
C VAL A 10 0.22 -12.92 -6.31
N GLU A 11 1.00 -13.86 -5.79
CA GLU A 11 2.24 -14.34 -6.42
C GLU A 11 2.00 -14.83 -7.85
N MET A 12 1.00 -15.72 -8.04
CA MET A 12 0.71 -16.33 -9.33
C MET A 12 0.27 -15.31 -10.38
N LEU A 13 -0.65 -14.41 -10.01
CA LEU A 13 -1.21 -13.42 -10.93
C LEU A 13 -0.21 -12.29 -11.25
N ARG A 14 0.63 -11.87 -10.30
CA ARG A 14 1.75 -10.96 -10.60
C ARG A 14 2.72 -11.56 -11.60
N LYS A 15 3.12 -12.80 -11.38
CA LYS A 15 4.00 -13.53 -12.32
C LYS A 15 3.38 -13.68 -13.71
N GLN A 16 2.05 -13.81 -13.78
CA GLN A 16 1.31 -13.88 -15.03
C GLN A 16 1.23 -12.53 -15.76
N GLY A 17 1.23 -11.41 -15.07
CA GLY A 17 1.02 -10.07 -15.63
C GLY A 17 -0.44 -9.82 -16.02
N VAL A 18 -1.26 -9.51 -15.01
CA VAL A 18 -2.71 -9.29 -15.18
C VAL A 18 -3.11 -7.80 -15.10
N VAL A 19 -2.15 -6.89 -15.21
CA VAL A 19 -2.42 -5.45 -15.20
C VAL A 19 -3.41 -5.09 -16.31
N GLY A 20 -4.49 -4.39 -15.93
CA GLY A 20 -5.56 -4.01 -16.86
C GLY A 20 -6.51 -5.13 -17.27
N LYS A 21 -6.41 -6.32 -16.67
CA LYS A 21 -7.30 -7.47 -16.95
C LYS A 21 -8.34 -7.63 -15.84
N PHE A 22 -9.44 -8.31 -16.19
CA PHE A 22 -10.40 -8.84 -15.23
C PHE A 22 -9.96 -10.26 -14.87
N VAL A 23 -10.02 -10.63 -13.60
CA VAL A 23 -9.74 -11.98 -13.13
C VAL A 23 -11.03 -12.57 -12.57
N GLU A 24 -11.46 -13.70 -13.11
CA GLU A 24 -12.60 -14.47 -12.63
C GLU A 24 -12.11 -15.75 -11.97
N PHE A 25 -12.67 -16.07 -10.80
CA PHE A 25 -12.36 -17.27 -10.03
C PHE A 25 -13.51 -18.26 -10.16
N PHE A 26 -13.25 -19.45 -10.66
CA PHE A 26 -14.25 -20.49 -10.91
C PHE A 26 -13.69 -21.88 -10.62
N GLY A 27 -14.53 -22.90 -10.75
CA GLY A 27 -14.20 -24.31 -10.50
C GLY A 27 -14.70 -24.83 -9.15
N GLU A 28 -14.56 -26.14 -8.95
CA GLU A 28 -15.11 -26.84 -7.77
C GLU A 28 -14.53 -26.34 -6.44
N GLY A 29 -13.25 -25.95 -6.42
CA GLY A 29 -12.59 -25.42 -5.23
C GLY A 29 -13.26 -24.16 -4.66
N VAL A 30 -13.91 -23.34 -5.49
CA VAL A 30 -14.61 -22.12 -5.05
C VAL A 30 -15.75 -22.44 -4.09
N LYS A 31 -16.41 -23.60 -4.24
CA LYS A 31 -17.50 -24.05 -3.36
C LYS A 31 -17.06 -24.30 -1.92
N SER A 32 -15.78 -24.57 -1.70
CA SER A 32 -15.20 -24.77 -0.35
C SER A 32 -14.86 -23.45 0.35
N LEU A 33 -14.89 -22.32 -0.37
CA LEU A 33 -14.57 -20.99 0.15
C LEU A 33 -15.81 -20.27 0.66
N SER A 34 -15.77 -19.77 1.89
CA SER A 34 -16.79 -18.84 2.40
C SER A 34 -16.81 -17.56 1.57
N LEU A 35 -17.90 -16.77 1.66
CA LEU A 35 -17.90 -15.46 1.01
C LEU A 35 -16.78 -14.56 1.55
N ALA A 36 -16.46 -14.63 2.83
CA ALA A 36 -15.38 -13.87 3.44
C ALA A 36 -14.00 -14.24 2.86
N ASP A 37 -13.73 -15.52 2.58
CA ASP A 37 -12.51 -15.97 1.91
C ASP A 37 -12.42 -15.42 0.49
N ARG A 38 -13.52 -15.49 -0.28
CA ARG A 38 -13.61 -14.93 -1.64
C ARG A 38 -13.40 -13.41 -1.63
N ALA A 39 -14.00 -12.71 -0.67
CA ALA A 39 -13.83 -11.27 -0.50
C ALA A 39 -12.37 -10.91 -0.17
N THR A 40 -11.69 -11.72 0.64
CA THR A 40 -10.25 -11.56 0.94
C THR A 40 -9.42 -11.64 -0.35
N VAL A 41 -9.69 -12.61 -1.23
CA VAL A 41 -8.99 -12.75 -2.52
C VAL A 41 -9.30 -11.59 -3.45
N ALA A 42 -10.58 -11.22 -3.60
CA ALA A 42 -11.02 -10.13 -4.47
C ALA A 42 -10.49 -8.76 -4.02
N ASN A 43 -10.39 -8.53 -2.70
CA ASN A 43 -9.89 -7.28 -2.11
C ASN A 43 -8.43 -6.99 -2.50
N MET A 44 -7.62 -8.02 -2.74
CA MET A 44 -6.23 -7.86 -3.16
C MET A 44 -6.03 -7.76 -4.69
N ALA A 45 -7.09 -7.43 -5.45
CA ALA A 45 -6.97 -7.19 -6.89
C ALA A 45 -5.90 -6.12 -7.24
N PRO A 46 -5.77 -4.99 -6.54
CA PRO A 46 -4.67 -4.05 -6.76
C PRO A 46 -3.29 -4.65 -6.52
N GLU A 47 -3.14 -5.54 -5.54
CA GLU A 47 -1.87 -6.17 -5.20
C GLU A 47 -1.43 -7.15 -6.29
N TYR A 48 -2.33 -7.93 -6.88
CA TYR A 48 -1.97 -8.74 -8.05
C TYR A 48 -2.05 -8.00 -9.39
N GLY A 49 -2.49 -6.73 -9.39
CA GLY A 49 -2.45 -5.82 -10.53
C GLY A 49 -3.68 -5.87 -11.44
N ALA A 50 -4.71 -6.64 -11.11
CA ALA A 50 -5.91 -6.74 -11.93
C ALA A 50 -6.85 -5.55 -11.74
N THR A 51 -7.77 -5.37 -12.71
CA THR A 51 -8.84 -4.38 -12.61
C THR A 51 -9.85 -4.78 -11.54
N MET A 52 -10.18 -6.07 -11.46
CA MET A 52 -11.03 -6.66 -10.42
C MET A 52 -10.74 -8.14 -10.25
N GLY A 53 -11.13 -8.69 -9.09
CA GLY A 53 -11.26 -10.11 -8.83
C GLY A 53 -12.75 -10.45 -8.67
N TYR A 54 -13.26 -11.36 -9.47
CA TYR A 54 -14.67 -11.67 -9.52
C TYR A 54 -14.94 -13.13 -9.16
N PHE A 55 -15.88 -13.34 -8.26
CA PHE A 55 -16.46 -14.64 -7.96
C PHE A 55 -17.94 -14.61 -8.36
N PRO A 56 -18.40 -15.53 -9.22
CA PRO A 56 -19.82 -15.60 -9.55
C PRO A 56 -20.69 -15.78 -8.31
N ALA A 57 -21.83 -15.10 -8.29
CA ALA A 57 -22.79 -15.22 -7.18
C ALA A 57 -23.39 -16.63 -7.15
N ASP A 58 -23.47 -17.22 -5.96
CA ASP A 58 -24.03 -18.54 -5.68
C ASP A 58 -24.85 -18.56 -4.40
N GLU A 59 -25.29 -19.72 -3.94
CA GLU A 59 -26.06 -19.87 -2.69
C GLU A 59 -25.26 -19.43 -1.46
N ILE A 60 -23.94 -19.54 -1.45
CA ILE A 60 -23.09 -19.06 -0.35
C ILE A 60 -23.19 -17.53 -0.28
N THR A 61 -23.20 -16.85 -1.42
CA THR A 61 -23.40 -15.40 -1.52
C THR A 61 -24.77 -14.97 -0.97
N LEU A 62 -25.83 -15.66 -1.37
CA LEU A 62 -27.20 -15.35 -0.92
C LEU A 62 -27.38 -15.62 0.58
N ASN A 63 -26.84 -16.71 1.09
CA ASN A 63 -26.83 -17.02 2.53
C ASN A 63 -26.10 -15.97 3.36
N TYR A 64 -24.98 -15.44 2.87
CA TYR A 64 -24.26 -14.35 3.54
C TYR A 64 -25.14 -13.08 3.63
N LEU A 65 -25.90 -12.75 2.60
CA LEU A 65 -26.81 -11.61 2.63
C LEU A 65 -27.86 -11.74 3.76
N ILE A 66 -28.40 -12.95 3.94
CA ILE A 66 -29.33 -13.25 5.05
C ILE A 66 -28.63 -13.14 6.40
N GLN A 67 -27.45 -13.76 6.55
CA GLN A 67 -26.67 -13.74 7.79
C GLN A 67 -26.26 -12.33 8.21
N THR A 68 -26.05 -11.43 7.25
CA THR A 68 -25.72 -10.02 7.49
C THR A 68 -26.95 -9.09 7.55
N GLY A 69 -28.15 -9.66 7.73
CA GLY A 69 -29.36 -8.91 8.08
C GLY A 69 -30.12 -8.29 6.91
N ARG A 70 -29.87 -8.73 5.64
CA ARG A 70 -30.71 -8.31 4.50
C ARG A 70 -32.11 -8.93 4.60
N ASP A 71 -33.10 -8.19 4.09
CA ASP A 71 -34.48 -8.69 4.06
C ASP A 71 -34.56 -9.97 3.21
N PRO A 72 -35.11 -11.07 3.77
CA PRO A 72 -35.24 -12.34 3.05
C PRO A 72 -36.01 -12.25 1.73
N LYS A 73 -37.01 -11.35 1.63
CA LYS A 73 -37.75 -11.14 0.38
C LYS A 73 -36.91 -10.50 -0.70
N SER A 74 -36.04 -9.55 -0.31
CA SER A 74 -35.07 -8.93 -1.24
C SER A 74 -34.03 -9.93 -1.69
N VAL A 75 -33.59 -10.84 -0.83
CA VAL A 75 -32.66 -11.90 -1.19
C VAL A 75 -33.28 -12.92 -2.14
N GLU A 76 -34.55 -13.27 -1.91
CA GLU A 76 -35.30 -14.17 -2.82
C GLU A 76 -35.50 -13.52 -4.20
N LEU A 77 -35.84 -12.22 -4.23
CA LEU A 77 -35.93 -11.48 -5.48
C LEU A 77 -34.58 -11.47 -6.23
N ALA A 78 -33.47 -11.29 -5.52
CA ALA A 78 -32.14 -11.35 -6.09
C ALA A 78 -31.83 -12.75 -6.65
N ARG A 79 -32.21 -13.82 -5.93
CA ARG A 79 -32.07 -15.20 -6.38
C ARG A 79 -32.77 -15.43 -7.71
N GLU A 80 -34.07 -15.09 -7.79
CA GLU A 80 -34.87 -15.25 -9.00
C GLU A 80 -34.34 -14.42 -10.16
N TYR A 81 -33.90 -13.18 -9.88
CA TYR A 81 -33.29 -12.33 -10.91
C TYR A 81 -32.01 -12.92 -11.46
N LEU A 82 -31.08 -13.35 -10.59
CA LEU A 82 -29.81 -13.95 -11.00
C LEU A 82 -30.03 -15.26 -11.78
N LYS A 83 -30.98 -16.09 -11.32
CA LYS A 83 -31.30 -17.35 -11.98
C LYS A 83 -31.90 -17.13 -13.38
N ASN A 84 -32.88 -16.24 -13.51
CA ASN A 84 -33.52 -15.95 -14.78
C ASN A 84 -32.61 -15.27 -15.80
N ASN A 85 -31.54 -14.61 -15.35
CA ASN A 85 -30.53 -13.99 -16.20
C ASN A 85 -29.27 -14.87 -16.38
N HIS A 86 -29.27 -16.13 -15.92
CA HIS A 86 -28.13 -17.06 -15.98
C HIS A 86 -26.85 -16.51 -15.31
N LEU A 87 -27.02 -15.71 -14.26
CA LEU A 87 -25.94 -15.11 -13.45
C LEU A 87 -25.72 -15.82 -12.11
N LEU A 88 -26.64 -16.70 -11.69
CA LEU A 88 -26.47 -17.54 -10.50
C LEU A 88 -25.61 -18.76 -10.88
N ALA A 89 -24.53 -18.95 -10.17
CA ALA A 89 -23.63 -20.09 -10.37
C ALA A 89 -24.29 -21.39 -9.85
N GLU A 90 -24.87 -22.15 -10.74
CA GLU A 90 -25.39 -23.50 -10.48
C GLU A 90 -24.39 -24.54 -11.04
N GLY A 91 -23.53 -25.11 -10.18
CA GLY A 91 -22.53 -26.12 -10.59
C GLY A 91 -21.15 -25.54 -10.91
N SER A 92 -20.36 -26.22 -11.76
CA SER A 92 -19.07 -25.71 -12.24
C SER A 92 -19.33 -24.62 -13.28
N THR A 93 -19.18 -23.37 -12.88
CA THR A 93 -19.17 -22.23 -13.80
C THR A 93 -17.80 -22.18 -14.49
N GLY A 94 -17.78 -22.03 -15.80
CA GLY A 94 -16.55 -21.90 -16.58
C GLY A 94 -16.47 -22.81 -17.80
N ASP A 95 -17.16 -23.97 -17.80
CA ASP A 95 -17.06 -24.96 -18.86
C ASP A 95 -17.51 -24.45 -20.24
N ASN A 96 -18.35 -23.43 -20.31
CA ASN A 96 -18.88 -22.81 -21.52
C ASN A 96 -18.38 -21.37 -21.78
N ILE A 97 -17.47 -20.88 -20.96
CA ILE A 97 -16.94 -19.51 -21.10
C ILE A 97 -15.55 -19.57 -21.72
N SER A 98 -15.34 -18.78 -22.77
CA SER A 98 -14.03 -18.65 -23.40
C SER A 98 -13.23 -17.53 -22.72
N TYR A 99 -12.22 -17.89 -21.94
CA TYR A 99 -11.29 -16.96 -21.32
C TYR A 99 -10.07 -16.72 -22.18
N SER A 100 -9.51 -15.52 -22.13
CA SER A 100 -8.24 -15.22 -22.83
C SER A 100 -7.07 -16.04 -22.28
N ARG A 101 -7.12 -16.42 -21.01
CA ARG A 101 -6.17 -17.35 -20.36
C ARG A 101 -6.78 -17.96 -19.10
N VAL A 102 -6.41 -19.20 -18.82
CA VAL A 102 -6.81 -19.95 -17.62
C VAL A 102 -5.55 -20.32 -16.84
N LEU A 103 -5.59 -20.14 -15.52
CA LEU A 103 -4.59 -20.62 -14.56
C LEU A 103 -5.28 -21.56 -13.58
N GLU A 104 -4.60 -22.62 -13.21
CA GLU A 104 -5.10 -23.62 -12.27
C GLU A 104 -4.36 -23.53 -10.95
N LEU A 105 -5.09 -23.63 -9.85
CA LEU A 105 -4.55 -23.73 -8.50
C LEU A 105 -5.30 -24.82 -7.73
N ASP A 106 -4.58 -25.87 -7.37
CA ASP A 106 -5.07 -26.86 -6.43
C ASP A 106 -4.95 -26.31 -5.00
N LEU A 107 -6.11 -26.16 -4.32
CA LEU A 107 -6.19 -25.60 -2.98
C LEU A 107 -5.47 -26.45 -1.92
N GLU A 108 -5.30 -27.75 -2.13
CA GLU A 108 -4.55 -28.64 -1.24
C GLU A 108 -3.04 -28.34 -1.24
N THR A 109 -2.54 -27.69 -2.28
CA THR A 109 -1.13 -27.29 -2.39
C THR A 109 -0.80 -25.99 -1.66
N VAL A 110 -1.80 -25.29 -1.14
CA VAL A 110 -1.61 -24.01 -0.44
C VAL A 110 -1.05 -24.27 0.96
N LYS A 111 0.21 -23.90 1.15
CA LYS A 111 0.91 -24.02 2.44
C LYS A 111 0.89 -22.70 3.21
N PRO A 112 1.01 -22.73 4.57
CA PRO A 112 1.20 -21.54 5.38
C PRO A 112 2.36 -20.67 4.87
N CYS A 113 2.13 -19.38 4.77
CA CYS A 113 3.10 -18.45 4.18
C CYS A 113 2.97 -17.04 4.74
N VAL A 114 3.97 -16.24 4.46
CA VAL A 114 3.99 -14.78 4.63
C VAL A 114 4.39 -14.13 3.32
N SER A 115 4.29 -12.80 3.20
CA SER A 115 4.87 -12.06 2.06
C SER A 115 5.70 -10.88 2.55
N GLY A 116 6.90 -10.76 2.03
CA GLY A 116 7.86 -9.71 2.41
C GLY A 116 9.28 -10.02 1.91
N PRO A 117 10.26 -9.24 2.39
CA PRO A 117 10.16 -8.17 3.39
C PRO A 117 9.68 -6.81 2.88
N LYS A 118 9.58 -6.59 1.57
CA LYS A 118 9.34 -5.25 0.99
C LYS A 118 8.14 -5.18 0.04
N ARG A 119 7.55 -6.32 -0.42
CA ARG A 119 6.45 -6.35 -1.40
C ARG A 119 5.39 -7.41 -1.08
N PRO A 120 4.11 -7.17 -1.40
CA PRO A 120 3.02 -8.09 -1.08
C PRO A 120 3.02 -9.38 -1.93
N HIS A 121 3.74 -9.41 -3.05
CA HIS A 121 3.83 -10.57 -3.94
C HIS A 121 5.11 -11.39 -3.76
N ASP A 122 6.01 -10.99 -2.88
CA ASP A 122 7.19 -11.77 -2.51
C ASP A 122 6.80 -12.80 -1.43
N ARG A 123 6.07 -13.83 -1.85
CA ARG A 123 5.58 -14.88 -0.98
C ARG A 123 6.70 -15.81 -0.55
N ILE A 124 6.75 -16.12 0.74
CA ILE A 124 7.72 -16.98 1.39
C ILE A 124 6.94 -18.05 2.17
N LEU A 125 7.29 -19.33 2.01
CA LEU A 125 6.74 -20.38 2.87
C LEU A 125 7.16 -20.13 4.31
N LEU A 126 6.27 -20.44 5.25
CA LEU A 126 6.56 -20.21 6.67
C LEU A 126 7.79 -21.02 7.14
N GLU A 127 8.02 -22.19 6.56
CA GLU A 127 9.20 -23.05 6.79
C GLU A 127 10.51 -22.44 6.26
N ASP A 128 10.45 -21.53 5.29
CA ASP A 128 11.59 -20.90 4.63
C ASP A 128 11.87 -19.47 5.14
N LEU A 129 10.99 -18.89 5.98
CA LEU A 129 11.07 -17.48 6.38
C LEU A 129 12.42 -17.13 7.02
N LYS A 130 12.92 -17.97 7.93
CA LYS A 130 14.22 -17.76 8.60
C LYS A 130 15.37 -17.68 7.58
N SER A 131 15.46 -18.67 6.70
CA SER A 131 16.52 -18.71 5.68
C SER A 131 16.41 -17.59 4.65
N ASP A 132 15.18 -17.20 4.29
CA ASP A 132 14.95 -16.05 3.40
C ASP A 132 15.37 -14.73 4.05
N PHE A 133 15.03 -14.51 5.33
CA PHE A 133 15.48 -13.32 6.07
C PHE A 133 17.00 -13.27 6.14
N GLU A 134 17.67 -14.37 6.49
CA GLU A 134 19.12 -14.46 6.53
C GLU A 134 19.76 -14.16 5.17
N ALA A 135 19.19 -14.67 4.07
CA ALA A 135 19.65 -14.37 2.72
C ALA A 135 19.46 -12.89 2.35
N CYS A 136 18.37 -12.27 2.79
CA CYS A 136 18.12 -10.84 2.57
C CYS A 136 19.14 -9.95 3.31
N MET A 137 19.67 -10.39 4.46
CA MET A 137 20.70 -9.64 5.19
C MET A 137 22.00 -9.53 4.39
N ASP A 138 22.38 -10.60 3.68
CA ASP A 138 23.63 -10.69 2.89
C ASP A 138 23.50 -10.07 1.48
N THR A 139 22.28 -10.04 0.96
CA THR A 139 22.00 -9.50 -0.38
C THR A 139 22.11 -7.98 -0.37
N GLU A 140 22.72 -7.39 -1.40
CA GLU A 140 22.75 -5.94 -1.59
C GLU A 140 21.34 -5.34 -1.60
N ASP A 141 21.21 -4.14 -1.06
CA ASP A 141 19.93 -3.43 -1.05
C ASP A 141 19.60 -2.94 -2.47
N SER A 142 18.70 -3.69 -3.12
CA SER A 142 18.21 -3.38 -4.47
C SER A 142 16.90 -2.58 -4.48
N GLY A 143 16.42 -2.16 -3.29
CA GLY A 143 15.09 -1.55 -3.14
C GLY A 143 13.94 -2.55 -3.11
N PHE A 144 14.12 -3.80 -3.58
CA PHE A 144 13.07 -4.83 -3.59
C PHE A 144 13.31 -5.92 -2.56
N LYS A 145 14.55 -6.33 -2.41
CA LYS A 145 14.99 -7.39 -1.51
C LYS A 145 16.43 -7.11 -1.14
N GLY A 146 16.83 -7.56 0.06
CA GLY A 146 18.17 -7.31 0.55
C GLY A 146 18.28 -6.09 1.46
N PHE A 147 19.27 -6.15 2.37
CA PHE A 147 19.55 -5.11 3.34
C PHE A 147 21.04 -4.72 3.37
N GLY A 148 21.89 -5.40 2.63
CA GLY A 148 23.32 -5.06 2.43
C GLY A 148 24.14 -5.01 3.72
N LYS A 149 23.87 -5.87 4.71
CA LYS A 149 24.52 -5.82 6.03
C LYS A 149 25.87 -6.58 6.10
N GLY A 150 26.21 -7.34 5.06
CA GLY A 150 27.44 -8.15 5.05
C GLY A 150 27.39 -9.30 6.06
N ALA A 151 28.53 -9.94 6.34
CA ALA A 151 28.59 -11.14 7.19
C ALA A 151 28.60 -10.83 8.71
N GLU A 152 28.99 -9.63 9.10
CA GLU A 152 29.22 -9.25 10.51
C GLU A 152 27.96 -9.23 11.36
N TRP A 153 26.79 -9.11 10.75
CA TRP A 153 25.51 -9.09 11.46
C TRP A 153 25.23 -10.39 12.24
N ARG A 154 25.80 -11.53 11.78
CA ARG A 154 25.58 -12.84 12.43
C ARG A 154 26.22 -12.90 13.80
N ASP A 155 27.43 -12.37 13.93
CA ASP A 155 28.18 -12.37 15.19
C ASP A 155 27.48 -11.46 16.21
N GLN A 156 27.09 -10.26 15.81
CA GLN A 156 26.35 -9.31 16.66
C GLN A 156 25.03 -9.93 17.15
N ARG A 157 24.32 -10.57 16.23
CA ARG A 157 23.06 -11.22 16.56
C ARG A 157 23.25 -12.41 17.51
N GLN A 158 24.24 -13.27 17.27
CA GLN A 158 24.51 -14.40 18.12
C GLN A 158 24.84 -13.96 19.54
N GLU A 159 25.67 -12.95 19.70
CA GLU A 159 26.05 -12.38 21.00
C GLU A 159 24.80 -11.89 21.76
N THR A 160 23.93 -11.11 21.11
CA THR A 160 22.68 -10.62 21.71
C THR A 160 21.76 -11.77 22.11
N MET A 161 21.62 -12.82 21.29
CA MET A 161 20.79 -13.97 21.58
C MET A 161 21.32 -14.82 22.74
N GLU A 162 22.65 -14.92 22.88
CA GLU A 162 23.28 -15.58 24.03
C GLU A 162 23.07 -14.80 25.33
N GLN A 163 23.13 -13.46 25.28
CA GLN A 163 22.82 -12.61 26.42
C GLN A 163 21.36 -12.78 26.86
N ARG A 164 20.40 -12.80 25.93
CA ARG A 164 18.98 -13.04 26.22
C ARG A 164 18.69 -14.41 26.82
N LYS A 165 19.45 -15.45 26.42
CA LYS A 165 19.32 -16.79 27.03
C LYS A 165 19.78 -16.82 28.47
N LYS A 166 20.82 -16.01 28.82
CA LYS A 166 21.33 -15.95 30.22
C LYS A 166 20.40 -15.18 31.15
N ASP A 167 19.71 -14.17 30.63
CA ASP A 167 18.71 -13.39 31.39
C ASP A 167 17.45 -13.17 30.53
N PRO A 168 16.50 -14.12 30.56
CA PRO A 168 15.25 -14.00 29.79
C PRO A 168 14.36 -12.81 30.20
N ASN A 169 14.61 -12.21 31.36
CA ASN A 169 13.87 -11.05 31.86
C ASN A 169 14.65 -9.73 31.68
N ALA A 170 15.83 -9.76 31.06
CA ALA A 170 16.59 -8.56 30.82
C ALA A 170 15.85 -7.63 29.83
N GLU A 171 15.07 -6.69 30.37
CA GLU A 171 14.56 -5.55 29.61
C GLU A 171 15.71 -4.73 28.98
N SER A 172 16.94 -4.96 29.45
CA SER A 172 18.16 -4.26 29.08
C SER A 172 18.88 -4.80 27.84
N SER A 173 18.49 -5.97 27.28
CA SER A 173 19.16 -6.47 26.08
C SER A 173 18.85 -5.59 24.86
N ASP A 174 19.86 -5.25 24.09
CA ASP A 174 19.72 -4.44 22.88
C ASP A 174 18.84 -5.14 21.84
N LEU A 175 18.17 -4.35 21.01
CA LEU A 175 17.45 -4.89 19.84
C LEU A 175 18.45 -5.25 18.76
N THR A 176 18.16 -6.34 18.05
CA THR A 176 19.03 -6.87 17.01
C THR A 176 18.27 -7.17 15.73
N HIS A 177 18.98 -7.54 14.67
CA HIS A 177 18.37 -7.87 13.38
C HIS A 177 17.31 -8.96 13.51
N GLY A 178 16.17 -8.74 12.87
CA GLY A 178 15.04 -9.67 12.87
C GLY A 178 14.07 -9.48 14.04
N ASP A 179 14.38 -8.62 15.03
CA ASP A 179 13.42 -8.35 16.11
C ASP A 179 12.18 -7.63 15.58
N VAL A 180 11.01 -8.09 16.02
CA VAL A 180 9.72 -7.47 15.70
C VAL A 180 9.51 -6.26 16.58
N VAL A 181 9.21 -5.12 15.99
CA VAL A 181 8.90 -3.86 16.71
C VAL A 181 7.50 -3.33 16.43
N VAL A 182 6.84 -3.87 15.40
CA VAL A 182 5.43 -3.62 15.10
C VAL A 182 4.73 -4.94 14.82
N ALA A 183 3.64 -5.21 15.54
CA ALA A 183 2.75 -6.32 15.26
C ALA A 183 1.31 -5.81 15.19
N SER A 184 0.67 -5.84 14.01
CA SER A 184 -0.63 -5.21 13.83
C SER A 184 -1.63 -6.10 13.12
N ILE A 185 -2.76 -6.36 13.77
CA ILE A 185 -3.96 -6.92 13.13
C ILE A 185 -4.72 -5.74 12.55
N THR A 186 -4.65 -5.54 11.24
CA THR A 186 -5.10 -4.31 10.58
C THR A 186 -5.71 -4.58 9.21
N SER A 187 -6.39 -3.57 8.66
CA SER A 187 -6.93 -3.55 7.31
C SER A 187 -8.24 -4.34 7.13
N CYS A 188 -9.01 -3.93 6.12
CA CYS A 188 -10.27 -4.57 5.75
C CYS A 188 -10.09 -5.96 5.10
N THR A 189 -8.91 -6.29 4.57
CA THR A 189 -8.67 -7.53 3.83
C THR A 189 -8.88 -8.76 4.71
N ASN A 190 -8.14 -8.88 5.80
CA ASN A 190 -8.21 -10.05 6.69
C ASN A 190 -9.22 -9.88 7.82
N THR A 191 -9.39 -8.66 8.36
CA THR A 191 -10.25 -8.43 9.53
C THR A 191 -11.74 -8.55 9.24
N SER A 192 -12.16 -8.51 7.97
CA SER A 192 -13.53 -8.79 7.55
C SER A 192 -13.88 -10.29 7.54
N ASN A 193 -12.90 -11.16 7.70
CA ASN A 193 -13.08 -12.61 7.74
C ASN A 193 -13.17 -13.09 9.21
N PRO A 194 -14.35 -13.52 9.69
CA PRO A 194 -14.53 -13.95 11.08
C PRO A 194 -13.65 -15.12 11.48
N SER A 195 -13.44 -16.07 10.58
CA SER A 195 -12.66 -17.28 10.85
C SER A 195 -11.22 -16.96 11.25
N VAL A 196 -10.54 -16.07 10.53
CA VAL A 196 -9.14 -15.70 10.85
C VAL A 196 -9.05 -14.80 12.09
N MET A 197 -10.06 -13.96 12.34
CA MET A 197 -10.10 -13.10 13.52
C MET A 197 -10.38 -13.88 14.80
N ILE A 198 -11.32 -14.82 14.75
CA ILE A 198 -11.60 -15.76 15.85
C ILE A 198 -10.36 -16.63 16.09
N GLY A 199 -9.70 -17.09 15.02
CA GLY A 199 -8.45 -17.83 15.12
C GLY A 199 -7.36 -17.05 15.86
N ALA A 200 -7.20 -15.76 15.58
CA ALA A 200 -6.27 -14.89 16.31
C ALA A 200 -6.64 -14.74 17.80
N GLY A 201 -7.93 -14.52 18.09
CA GLY A 201 -8.44 -14.41 19.45
C GLY A 201 -8.28 -15.71 20.26
N LEU A 202 -8.49 -16.87 19.65
CA LEU A 202 -8.28 -18.18 20.29
C LEU A 202 -6.80 -18.46 20.55
N LEU A 203 -5.91 -18.11 19.59
CA LEU A 203 -4.46 -18.22 19.80
C LEU A 203 -4.01 -17.30 20.94
N ALA A 204 -4.50 -16.06 20.98
CA ALA A 204 -4.23 -15.14 22.08
C ALA A 204 -4.72 -15.70 23.43
N LYS A 205 -5.91 -16.30 23.46
CA LYS A 205 -6.44 -16.97 24.65
C LYS A 205 -5.50 -18.08 25.12
N ASN A 206 -5.12 -18.99 24.23
CA ASN A 206 -4.21 -20.10 24.56
C ASN A 206 -2.88 -19.58 25.10
N ALA A 207 -2.31 -18.53 24.47
CA ALA A 207 -1.06 -17.92 24.92
C ALA A 207 -1.17 -17.31 26.33
N VAL A 208 -2.20 -16.51 26.59
CA VAL A 208 -2.46 -15.89 27.91
C VAL A 208 -2.73 -16.95 28.98
N GLU A 209 -3.48 -17.98 28.66
CA GLU A 209 -3.73 -19.09 29.59
C GLU A 209 -2.44 -19.84 29.97
N HIS A 210 -1.42 -19.84 29.13
CA HIS A 210 -0.07 -20.33 29.44
C HIS A 210 0.85 -19.28 30.07
N GLY A 211 0.39 -18.05 30.24
CA GLY A 211 1.14 -16.93 30.84
C GLY A 211 2.18 -16.32 29.92
N LEU A 212 2.06 -16.48 28.60
CA LEU A 212 2.88 -15.77 27.62
C LEU A 212 2.50 -14.30 27.57
N GLN A 213 3.47 -13.47 27.25
CA GLN A 213 3.32 -12.02 27.09
C GLN A 213 4.10 -11.54 25.86
N VAL A 214 3.64 -10.50 25.24
CA VAL A 214 4.37 -9.82 24.17
C VAL A 214 5.45 -8.93 24.80
N PRO A 215 6.69 -8.91 24.27
CA PRO A 215 7.74 -8.02 24.76
C PRO A 215 7.33 -6.54 24.66
N GLY A 216 7.61 -5.74 25.72
CA GLY A 216 7.18 -4.36 25.83
C GLY A 216 7.76 -3.39 24.79
N TYR A 217 8.76 -3.79 24.03
CA TYR A 217 9.29 -3.01 22.92
C TYR A 217 8.53 -3.20 21.60
N ILE A 218 7.57 -4.12 21.56
CA ILE A 218 6.73 -4.36 20.37
C ILE A 218 5.46 -3.55 20.48
N LYS A 219 5.26 -2.67 19.54
CA LYS A 219 4.00 -1.95 19.39
C LYS A 219 2.95 -2.86 18.76
N THR A 220 1.98 -3.28 19.56
CA THR A 220 0.83 -4.07 19.09
C THR A 220 -0.39 -3.19 18.85
N SER A 221 -1.26 -3.59 17.93
CA SER A 221 -2.54 -2.90 17.67
C SER A 221 -3.55 -3.78 16.96
N LEU A 222 -4.83 -3.49 17.19
CA LEU A 222 -5.95 -4.08 16.47
C LEU A 222 -6.75 -2.96 15.80
N SER A 223 -6.94 -3.03 14.48
CA SER A 223 -7.74 -2.07 13.72
C SER A 223 -8.68 -2.80 12.76
N PRO A 224 -9.87 -3.22 13.27
CA PRO A 224 -10.84 -3.96 12.46
C PRO A 224 -11.41 -3.13 11.31
N GLY A 225 -11.86 -3.78 10.24
CA GLY A 225 -12.50 -3.14 9.10
C GLY A 225 -13.90 -2.60 9.41
N SER A 226 -14.58 -3.13 10.44
CA SER A 226 -15.91 -2.68 10.85
C SER A 226 -16.17 -2.90 12.34
N ARG A 227 -17.20 -2.22 12.88
CA ARG A 227 -17.66 -2.38 14.27
C ARG A 227 -18.20 -3.79 14.56
N VAL A 228 -18.68 -4.51 13.55
CA VAL A 228 -19.16 -5.90 13.68
C VAL A 228 -18.03 -6.81 14.20
N VAL A 229 -16.79 -6.58 13.78
CA VAL A 229 -15.63 -7.36 14.24
C VAL A 229 -15.39 -7.16 15.74
N GLY A 230 -15.37 -5.92 16.20
CA GLY A 230 -15.25 -5.63 17.63
C GLY A 230 -16.39 -6.22 18.46
N ASP A 231 -17.62 -6.15 17.94
CA ASP A 231 -18.80 -6.69 18.62
C ASP A 231 -18.70 -8.21 18.83
N TYR A 232 -18.43 -8.99 17.79
CA TYR A 232 -18.33 -10.44 17.96
C TYR A 232 -17.09 -10.87 18.78
N LEU A 233 -15.96 -10.15 18.71
CA LEU A 233 -14.81 -10.44 19.56
C LEU A 233 -15.13 -10.18 21.05
N GLN A 234 -15.88 -9.13 21.35
CA GLN A 234 -16.36 -8.87 22.72
C GLN A 234 -17.37 -9.91 23.17
N LYS A 235 -18.38 -10.25 22.34
CA LYS A 235 -19.41 -11.23 22.63
C LYS A 235 -18.85 -12.63 22.89
N THR A 236 -17.84 -13.04 22.11
CA THR A 236 -17.16 -14.32 22.29
C THR A 236 -16.15 -14.33 23.44
N GLY A 237 -15.91 -13.15 24.07
CA GLY A 237 -14.93 -12.97 25.14
C GLY A 237 -13.48 -13.07 24.68
N LEU A 238 -13.21 -13.02 23.36
CA LEU A 238 -11.86 -13.11 22.82
C LEU A 238 -11.11 -11.78 22.86
N GLN A 239 -11.81 -10.65 22.81
CA GLN A 239 -11.21 -9.32 22.86
C GLN A 239 -10.30 -9.13 24.09
N LYS A 240 -10.71 -9.61 25.28
CA LYS A 240 -9.93 -9.47 26.51
C LYS A 240 -8.53 -10.12 26.42
N TYR A 241 -8.41 -11.25 25.71
CA TYR A 241 -7.12 -11.92 25.56
C TYR A 241 -6.21 -11.22 24.55
N LEU A 242 -6.81 -10.64 23.52
CA LEU A 242 -6.10 -9.74 22.60
C LEU A 242 -5.61 -8.50 23.34
N ASP A 243 -6.44 -7.89 24.19
CA ASP A 243 -6.07 -6.74 25.02
C ASP A 243 -4.94 -7.07 26.00
N GLU A 244 -4.95 -8.24 26.63
CA GLU A 244 -3.88 -8.69 27.53
C GLU A 244 -2.52 -8.85 26.81
N LEU A 245 -2.53 -9.13 25.51
CA LEU A 245 -1.34 -9.15 24.66
C LEU A 245 -1.04 -7.78 24.01
N GLY A 246 -1.78 -6.73 24.38
CA GLY A 246 -1.61 -5.37 23.88
C GLY A 246 -2.28 -5.08 22.54
N PHE A 247 -3.01 -6.03 21.95
CA PHE A 247 -3.77 -5.80 20.70
C PHE A 247 -5.08 -5.07 20.98
N HIS A 248 -4.97 -3.86 21.52
CA HIS A 248 -6.12 -2.98 21.75
C HIS A 248 -6.69 -2.43 20.45
N VAL A 249 -8.01 -2.20 20.44
CA VAL A 249 -8.68 -1.54 19.32
C VAL A 249 -8.23 -0.09 19.24
N ALA A 250 -7.33 0.21 18.30
CA ALA A 250 -6.80 1.56 18.08
C ALA A 250 -7.74 2.43 17.21
N GLY A 251 -8.62 1.80 16.43
CA GLY A 251 -9.56 2.44 15.53
C GLY A 251 -10.14 1.43 14.54
N TYR A 252 -10.91 1.91 13.58
CA TYR A 252 -11.51 1.07 12.53
C TYR A 252 -10.99 1.47 11.16
N GLY A 253 -10.65 0.46 10.34
CA GLY A 253 -10.18 0.64 8.97
C GLY A 253 -8.66 0.54 8.81
N CYS A 254 -8.12 1.26 7.81
CA CYS A 254 -6.72 1.21 7.44
C CYS A 254 -5.88 2.11 8.36
N MET A 255 -5.30 1.55 9.41
CA MET A 255 -4.41 2.26 10.35
C MET A 255 -2.94 1.98 10.01
N THR A 256 -2.34 0.94 10.59
CA THR A 256 -0.93 0.57 10.34
C THR A 256 -0.65 0.27 8.88
N CYS A 257 -1.61 -0.33 8.15
CA CYS A 257 -1.45 -0.63 6.72
C CYS A 257 -1.21 0.61 5.82
N VAL A 258 -1.49 1.82 6.30
CA VAL A 258 -1.24 3.10 5.60
C VAL A 258 -0.23 4.00 6.31
N GLY A 259 0.54 3.46 7.25
CA GLY A 259 1.56 4.23 7.96
C GLY A 259 1.04 5.07 9.13
N ASN A 260 -0.13 4.75 9.67
CA ASN A 260 -0.71 5.41 10.85
C ASN A 260 -0.49 4.61 12.15
N SER A 261 0.61 3.88 12.25
CA SER A 261 0.98 3.16 13.47
C SER A 261 1.41 4.08 14.62
N GLY A 262 1.68 5.36 14.33
CA GLY A 262 2.26 6.29 15.29
C GLY A 262 3.74 6.01 15.56
N GLU A 263 4.27 6.60 16.63
CA GLU A 263 5.68 6.37 17.04
C GLU A 263 5.87 4.95 17.54
N LEU A 264 7.06 4.41 17.33
CA LEU A 264 7.46 3.12 17.90
C LEU A 264 7.73 3.28 19.40
N GLU A 265 7.82 2.16 20.10
CA GLU A 265 8.24 2.14 21.49
C GLU A 265 9.65 2.71 21.64
N GLN A 266 9.90 3.40 22.76
CA GLN A 266 11.13 4.16 22.98
C GLN A 266 12.41 3.35 22.73
N LYS A 267 12.42 2.09 23.13
CA LYS A 267 13.56 1.20 22.93
C LYS A 267 13.83 0.93 21.44
N ALA A 268 12.77 0.75 20.64
CA ALA A 268 12.89 0.59 19.20
C ALA A 268 13.38 1.87 18.52
N MET A 269 12.90 3.04 18.95
CA MET A 269 13.38 4.33 18.45
C MET A 269 14.86 4.56 18.76
N GLN A 270 15.30 4.21 19.97
CA GLN A 270 16.72 4.31 20.36
C GLN A 270 17.62 3.39 19.54
N ALA A 271 17.20 2.13 19.31
CA ALA A 271 17.97 1.19 18.51
C ALA A 271 18.15 1.64 17.04
N MET A 272 17.24 2.47 16.53
CA MET A 272 17.27 2.99 15.17
C MET A 272 17.88 4.39 15.04
N SER A 273 18.28 5.01 16.16
CA SER A 273 18.92 6.33 16.18
C SER A 273 20.45 6.19 16.04
N GLY A 274 20.94 5.86 14.84
CA GLY A 274 22.37 5.65 14.64
C GLY A 274 22.78 5.70 13.18
N ASP A 275 24.04 5.33 12.91
CA ASP A 275 24.51 5.14 11.54
C ASP A 275 23.67 4.05 10.86
N PRO A 276 23.09 4.31 9.68
CA PRO A 276 22.31 3.31 8.92
C PRO A 276 23.04 1.98 8.67
N LYS A 277 24.38 1.99 8.62
CA LYS A 277 25.19 0.78 8.43
C LYS A 277 25.18 -0.14 9.64
N THR A 278 25.17 0.43 10.84
CA THR A 278 25.19 -0.32 12.11
C THR A 278 23.80 -0.52 12.74
N THR A 279 22.81 0.24 12.28
CA THR A 279 21.44 0.14 12.75
C THR A 279 20.85 -1.24 12.44
N PRO A 280 20.16 -1.90 13.40
CA PRO A 280 19.58 -3.22 13.16
C PRO A 280 18.42 -3.17 12.14
N VAL A 281 18.30 -4.22 11.34
CA VAL A 281 17.13 -4.44 10.48
C VAL A 281 16.00 -4.96 11.35
N LEU A 282 15.13 -4.07 11.80
CA LEU A 282 13.95 -4.40 12.60
C LEU A 282 12.76 -4.74 11.71
N ALA A 283 11.85 -5.56 12.25
CA ALA A 283 10.74 -6.10 11.50
C ALA A 283 9.37 -5.59 11.97
N GLY A 284 8.45 -5.47 11.01
CA GLY A 284 7.02 -5.31 11.21
C GLY A 284 6.26 -6.53 10.69
N VAL A 285 5.30 -7.06 11.45
CA VAL A 285 4.40 -8.13 10.99
C VAL A 285 2.96 -7.63 11.07
N LEU A 286 2.26 -7.67 9.95
CA LEU A 286 0.91 -7.12 9.88
C LEU A 286 -0.04 -7.97 9.03
N SER A 287 -1.31 -7.99 9.38
CA SER A 287 -2.35 -8.66 8.58
C SER A 287 -2.94 -7.79 7.48
N GLY A 288 -2.22 -6.77 7.06
CA GLY A 288 -2.60 -5.89 5.96
C GLY A 288 -2.47 -6.52 4.59
N ASN A 289 -2.60 -5.70 3.56
CA ASN A 289 -2.45 -6.10 2.16
C ASN A 289 -1.23 -5.46 1.47
N ARG A 290 -0.53 -4.54 2.14
CA ARG A 290 0.62 -3.81 1.60
C ARG A 290 1.70 -3.64 2.65
N ASN A 291 2.93 -3.91 2.26
CA ASN A 291 4.12 -3.87 3.12
C ASN A 291 5.33 -3.23 2.43
N PHE A 292 5.09 -2.33 1.48
CA PHE A 292 6.17 -1.61 0.81
C PHE A 292 7.08 -0.90 1.81
N GLU A 293 8.34 -0.77 1.48
CA GLU A 293 9.33 -0.11 2.33
C GLU A 293 8.88 1.31 2.72
N ALA A 294 9.16 1.71 3.94
CA ALA A 294 8.74 2.98 4.56
C ALA A 294 7.22 3.20 4.66
N ARG A 295 6.37 2.25 4.22
CA ARG A 295 4.92 2.40 4.29
C ARG A 295 4.35 2.13 5.68
N VAL A 296 4.77 1.04 6.33
CA VAL A 296 4.28 0.66 7.66
C VAL A 296 4.80 1.64 8.71
N HIS A 297 6.10 1.86 8.68
CA HIS A 297 6.79 2.89 9.45
C HIS A 297 8.09 3.26 8.74
N PRO A 298 8.48 4.56 8.66
CA PRO A 298 9.66 4.98 7.90
C PRO A 298 10.97 4.30 8.32
N SER A 299 11.08 3.95 9.59
CA SER A 299 12.30 3.35 10.15
C SER A 299 12.29 1.82 10.18
N VAL A 300 11.18 1.15 9.83
CA VAL A 300 11.09 -0.32 9.84
C VAL A 300 11.36 -0.85 8.44
N ALA A 301 12.51 -1.51 8.26
CA ALA A 301 12.99 -1.94 6.96
C ALA A 301 12.34 -3.23 6.46
N ALA A 302 12.14 -4.22 7.34
CA ALA A 302 11.57 -5.52 7.00
C ALA A 302 10.10 -5.61 7.40
N ASN A 303 9.18 -5.70 6.43
CA ASN A 303 7.75 -5.75 6.71
C ASN A 303 7.12 -7.00 6.09
N TYR A 304 6.42 -7.79 6.90
CA TYR A 304 5.83 -9.05 6.47
C TYR A 304 4.30 -9.02 6.60
N LEU A 305 3.62 -9.39 5.51
CA LEU A 305 2.19 -9.67 5.52
C LEU A 305 1.98 -11.09 6.04
N ALA A 306 1.11 -11.25 7.02
CA ALA A 306 0.80 -12.52 7.66
C ALA A 306 -0.70 -12.61 8.01
N SER A 307 -1.21 -13.82 8.25
CA SER A 307 -2.55 -13.98 8.79
C SER A 307 -2.66 -13.39 10.21
N PRO A 308 -3.85 -12.93 10.65
CA PRO A 308 -4.06 -12.43 12.00
C PRO A 308 -3.53 -13.36 13.12
N PRO A 309 -3.73 -14.68 13.08
CA PRO A 309 -3.11 -15.58 14.07
C PRO A 309 -1.58 -15.58 14.02
N LEU A 310 -0.98 -15.52 12.81
CA LEU A 310 0.48 -15.44 12.68
C LEU A 310 1.04 -14.12 13.19
N VAL A 311 0.30 -13.01 13.06
CA VAL A 311 0.70 -11.72 13.66
C VAL A 311 0.82 -11.86 15.18
N VAL A 312 -0.15 -12.52 15.84
CA VAL A 312 -0.07 -12.79 17.28
C VAL A 312 1.11 -13.71 17.60
N ALA A 313 1.33 -14.77 16.81
CA ALA A 313 2.43 -15.71 17.02
C ALA A 313 3.81 -15.03 16.92
N PHE A 314 4.03 -14.18 15.91
CA PHE A 314 5.28 -13.43 15.75
C PHE A 314 5.47 -12.34 16.81
N ALA A 315 4.39 -11.74 17.31
CA ALA A 315 4.47 -10.82 18.44
C ALA A 315 4.94 -11.54 19.70
N LEU A 316 4.44 -12.76 19.96
CA LEU A 316 4.88 -13.60 21.08
C LEU A 316 6.33 -14.08 20.93
N ALA A 317 6.72 -14.49 19.71
CA ALA A 317 8.09 -14.92 19.40
C ALA A 317 9.10 -13.76 19.47
N GLY A 318 8.64 -12.52 19.22
CA GLY A 318 9.45 -11.31 19.26
C GLY A 318 10.40 -11.12 18.08
N ARG A 319 10.42 -12.05 17.11
CA ARG A 319 11.39 -12.05 15.99
C ARG A 319 10.86 -12.77 14.76
N VAL A 320 11.38 -12.42 13.56
CA VAL A 320 11.02 -13.07 12.27
C VAL A 320 12.04 -14.12 11.83
N ASP A 321 13.25 -14.08 12.31
CA ASP A 321 14.33 -15.05 12.01
C ASP A 321 14.24 -16.33 12.87
N ILE A 322 13.05 -16.84 13.01
CA ILE A 322 12.70 -18.05 13.75
C ILE A 322 12.04 -19.08 12.81
N ASP A 323 12.38 -20.33 12.94
CA ASP A 323 11.55 -21.41 12.40
C ASP A 323 10.36 -21.62 13.35
N VAL A 324 9.31 -20.80 13.15
CA VAL A 324 8.14 -20.78 14.04
C VAL A 324 7.37 -22.11 14.07
N LEU A 325 7.63 -23.02 13.11
CA LEU A 325 7.04 -24.35 13.08
C LEU A 325 7.80 -25.36 13.96
N ARG A 326 9.12 -25.13 14.18
CA ARG A 326 9.99 -26.10 14.86
C ARG A 326 10.68 -25.55 16.10
N GLU A 327 10.86 -24.23 16.19
CA GLU A 327 11.44 -23.58 17.37
C GLU A 327 10.33 -23.15 18.36
N PRO A 328 10.60 -23.12 19.68
CA PRO A 328 9.63 -22.67 20.67
C PRO A 328 9.36 -21.17 20.54
N ILE A 329 8.08 -20.79 20.64
CA ILE A 329 7.63 -19.38 20.65
C ILE A 329 7.84 -18.74 22.02
N GLY A 330 7.81 -19.53 23.08
CA GLY A 330 7.99 -19.06 24.44
C GLY A 330 8.01 -20.19 25.47
N ILE A 331 8.06 -19.82 26.74
CA ILE A 331 8.06 -20.74 27.85
C ILE A 331 6.81 -20.48 28.70
N SER A 332 6.02 -21.53 28.95
CA SER A 332 4.85 -21.44 29.82
C SER A 332 5.25 -21.04 31.24
N LYS A 333 4.77 -19.90 31.72
CA LYS A 333 4.97 -19.47 33.10
C LYS A 333 4.28 -20.40 34.13
N LYS A 334 3.27 -21.16 33.69
CA LYS A 334 2.54 -22.12 34.57
C LYS A 334 3.26 -23.43 34.72
N THR A 335 3.90 -23.92 33.65
CA THR A 335 4.47 -25.29 33.64
C THR A 335 5.98 -25.33 33.48
N GLY A 336 6.61 -24.23 33.12
CA GLY A 336 8.03 -24.13 32.78
C GLY A 336 8.42 -24.82 31.46
N LYS A 337 7.45 -25.32 30.69
CA LYS A 337 7.70 -26.02 29.42
C LYS A 337 7.78 -25.08 28.26
N GLU A 338 8.60 -25.43 27.28
CA GLU A 338 8.61 -24.78 25.97
C GLU A 338 7.26 -24.94 25.27
N LEU A 339 6.78 -23.88 24.63
CA LEU A 339 5.55 -23.85 23.86
C LEU A 339 5.86 -23.57 22.40
N TYR A 340 5.31 -24.40 21.54
CA TYR A 340 5.45 -24.33 20.11
C TYR A 340 4.17 -23.77 19.47
N LEU A 341 4.24 -23.31 18.23
CA LEU A 341 3.07 -22.81 17.51
C LEU A 341 1.89 -23.79 17.54
N LYS A 342 2.17 -25.07 17.34
CA LYS A 342 1.16 -26.15 17.36
C LYS A 342 0.39 -26.28 18.68
N ASP A 343 1.02 -25.89 19.80
CA ASP A 343 0.42 -25.98 21.14
C ASP A 343 -0.56 -24.82 21.39
N LEU A 344 -0.43 -23.74 20.63
CA LEU A 344 -1.24 -22.53 20.74
C LEU A 344 -2.27 -22.40 19.61
N TRP A 345 -2.05 -23.09 18.49
CA TRP A 345 -2.86 -22.94 17.28
C TRP A 345 -4.24 -23.59 17.47
N PRO A 346 -5.34 -22.81 17.28
CA PRO A 346 -6.69 -23.37 17.43
C PRO A 346 -7.02 -24.35 16.30
N SER A 347 -7.75 -25.40 16.61
CA SER A 347 -8.26 -26.33 15.61
C SER A 347 -9.36 -25.67 14.74
N PRO A 348 -9.55 -26.13 13.50
CA PRO A 348 -10.66 -25.67 12.66
C PRO A 348 -12.04 -25.88 13.30
N GLU A 349 -12.18 -26.90 14.14
CA GLU A 349 -13.42 -27.21 14.86
C GLU A 349 -13.71 -26.17 15.95
N GLU A 350 -12.70 -25.79 16.73
CA GLU A 350 -12.82 -24.73 17.74
C GLU A 350 -13.21 -23.40 17.09
N ILE A 351 -12.58 -23.04 15.97
CA ILE A 351 -12.90 -21.82 15.23
C ILE A 351 -14.38 -21.85 14.79
N ARG A 352 -14.82 -22.92 14.11
CA ARG A 352 -16.21 -23.05 13.64
C ARG A 352 -17.24 -23.01 14.78
N LYS A 353 -16.93 -23.63 15.91
CA LYS A 353 -17.81 -23.62 17.09
C LYS A 353 -18.03 -22.19 17.62
N VAL A 354 -16.99 -21.40 17.69
CA VAL A 354 -17.10 -20.00 18.13
C VAL A 354 -17.79 -19.15 17.06
N GLU A 355 -17.43 -19.33 15.80
CA GLU A 355 -17.97 -18.58 14.68
C GLU A 355 -19.48 -18.74 14.53
N SER A 356 -20.00 -19.96 14.70
CA SER A 356 -21.43 -20.25 14.58
C SER A 356 -22.32 -19.49 15.57
N GLY A 357 -21.78 -19.03 16.69
CA GLY A 357 -22.49 -18.20 17.69
C GLY A 357 -22.07 -16.73 17.70
N ALA A 358 -21.14 -16.33 16.84
CA ALA A 358 -20.51 -15.02 16.90
C ALA A 358 -21.36 -13.91 16.24
N MET A 359 -21.99 -14.21 15.10
CA MET A 359 -22.77 -13.23 14.32
C MET A 359 -24.26 -13.53 14.35
N GLU A 360 -25.06 -12.54 14.74
CA GLU A 360 -26.52 -12.57 14.70
C GLU A 360 -27.01 -11.48 13.76
N SER A 361 -27.90 -11.83 12.81
CA SER A 361 -28.39 -10.92 11.76
C SER A 361 -29.06 -9.65 12.32
N GLU A 362 -29.81 -9.78 13.41
CA GLU A 362 -30.46 -8.66 14.09
C GLU A 362 -29.43 -7.70 14.66
N ARG A 363 -28.40 -8.23 15.34
CA ARG A 363 -27.33 -7.43 15.92
C ARG A 363 -26.51 -6.70 14.86
N VAL A 364 -26.21 -7.34 13.74
CA VAL A 364 -25.52 -6.69 12.60
C VAL A 364 -26.35 -5.51 12.08
N ARG A 365 -27.67 -5.68 11.95
CA ARG A 365 -28.58 -4.62 11.52
C ARG A 365 -28.59 -3.44 12.50
N ASP A 366 -28.64 -3.72 13.80
CA ASP A 366 -28.62 -2.70 14.86
C ASP A 366 -27.34 -1.89 14.83
N LEU A 367 -26.17 -2.56 14.71
CA LEU A 367 -24.88 -1.89 14.62
C LEU A 367 -24.79 -0.93 13.42
N TYR A 368 -25.30 -1.33 12.26
CA TYR A 368 -25.36 -0.44 11.10
C TYR A 368 -26.34 0.71 11.28
N THR A 369 -27.50 0.46 11.90
CA THR A 369 -28.49 1.50 12.20
C THR A 369 -27.92 2.52 13.19
N ASP A 370 -27.21 2.06 14.21
CA ASP A 370 -26.56 2.94 15.20
C ASP A 370 -25.41 3.74 14.59
N ALA A 371 -24.63 3.13 13.67
CA ALA A 371 -23.58 3.83 12.96
C ALA A 371 -24.08 5.05 12.16
N LEU A 372 -25.31 4.97 11.61
CA LEU A 372 -25.92 6.08 10.86
C LEU A 372 -26.38 7.23 11.77
N LYS A 373 -26.60 7.00 13.06
CA LYS A 373 -27.02 8.04 14.00
C LYS A 373 -25.93 9.06 14.32
N GLY A 374 -24.67 8.70 14.15
CA GLY A 374 -23.51 9.48 14.59
C GLY A 374 -23.44 9.63 16.11
N ASP A 375 -22.29 10.04 16.62
CA ASP A 375 -22.11 10.40 18.02
C ASP A 375 -22.46 11.87 18.30
N ASP A 376 -22.37 12.28 19.56
CA ASP A 376 -22.73 13.65 19.94
C ASP A 376 -21.72 14.67 19.40
N GLN A 377 -20.46 14.30 19.23
CA GLN A 377 -19.45 15.17 18.62
C GLN A 377 -19.75 15.40 17.13
N TRP A 378 -20.10 14.33 16.39
CA TRP A 378 -20.54 14.43 15.00
C TRP A 378 -21.77 15.32 14.85
N LYS A 379 -22.78 15.15 15.71
CA LYS A 379 -24.03 15.96 15.68
C LYS A 379 -23.80 17.43 16.05
N ALA A 380 -22.78 17.71 16.87
CA ALA A 380 -22.42 19.06 17.28
C ALA A 380 -21.59 19.82 16.24
N LEU A 381 -21.10 19.16 15.18
CA LEU A 381 -20.36 19.84 14.12
C LEU A 381 -21.26 20.89 13.43
N PRO A 382 -20.77 22.15 13.31
CA PRO A 382 -21.50 23.17 12.57
C PRO A 382 -21.60 22.76 11.09
N ALA A 383 -22.81 22.72 10.58
CA ALA A 383 -23.07 22.52 9.15
C ALA A 383 -23.21 23.88 8.47
N PRO A 384 -22.23 24.35 7.70
CA PRO A 384 -22.37 25.61 6.98
C PRO A 384 -23.49 25.49 5.94
N THR A 385 -24.34 26.51 5.90
CA THR A 385 -25.42 26.65 4.91
C THR A 385 -24.95 27.61 3.82
N GLY A 386 -24.88 27.15 2.57
CA GLY A 386 -24.48 27.97 1.43
C GLY A 386 -23.93 27.12 0.29
N GLY A 387 -23.93 27.67 -0.92
CA GLY A 387 -23.41 27.01 -2.12
C GLY A 387 -21.89 27.07 -2.27
N ILE A 388 -21.22 27.92 -1.47
CA ILE A 388 -19.78 28.15 -1.56
C ILE A 388 -19.13 27.89 -0.20
N TYR A 389 -18.13 27.00 -0.17
CA TYR A 389 -17.36 26.72 1.03
C TYR A 389 -16.54 27.95 1.43
N GLN A 390 -16.62 28.33 2.71
CA GLN A 390 -15.87 29.45 3.26
C GLN A 390 -14.56 28.91 3.87
N TYR A 391 -13.44 29.18 3.21
CA TYR A 391 -12.13 28.79 3.70
C TYR A 391 -11.69 29.66 4.89
N ASP A 392 -11.24 29.03 5.95
CA ASP A 392 -10.53 29.72 7.04
C ASP A 392 -9.08 29.98 6.59
N SER A 393 -8.73 31.24 6.41
CA SER A 393 -7.38 31.65 6.02
C SER A 393 -6.27 31.28 6.99
N LYS A 394 -6.63 30.94 8.24
CA LYS A 394 -5.70 30.47 9.28
C LYS A 394 -5.56 28.96 9.31
N SER A 395 -6.40 28.24 8.58
CA SER A 395 -6.34 26.79 8.55
C SER A 395 -5.05 26.30 7.88
N THR A 396 -4.34 25.41 8.58
CA THR A 396 -3.18 24.71 8.02
C THR A 396 -3.53 23.30 7.52
N TYR A 397 -4.83 22.94 7.56
CA TYR A 397 -5.35 21.63 7.16
C TYR A 397 -6.15 21.68 5.85
N ILE A 398 -7.03 22.67 5.70
CA ILE A 398 -7.89 22.81 4.51
C ILE A 398 -7.65 24.19 3.91
N CYS A 399 -7.01 24.20 2.74
CA CYS A 399 -6.68 25.40 1.99
C CYS A 399 -7.38 25.38 0.63
N PRO A 400 -7.58 26.54 -0.03
CA PRO A 400 -8.08 26.57 -1.40
C PRO A 400 -7.23 25.68 -2.31
N PRO A 401 -7.85 24.78 -3.12
CA PRO A 401 -7.09 23.92 -4.02
C PRO A 401 -6.57 24.71 -5.24
N PRO A 402 -5.29 24.54 -5.64
CA PRO A 402 -4.69 25.33 -6.74
C PRO A 402 -5.03 24.81 -8.14
N PHE A 403 -5.79 23.73 -8.26
CA PHE A 403 -5.95 23.00 -9.53
C PHE A 403 -6.75 23.71 -10.61
N LEU A 404 -7.44 24.80 -10.27
CA LEU A 404 -8.22 25.62 -11.20
C LEU A 404 -7.66 27.04 -11.35
N GLU A 405 -6.55 27.36 -10.71
CA GLU A 405 -5.90 28.65 -10.83
C GLU A 405 -5.34 28.84 -12.25
N GLY A 406 -5.63 29.96 -12.88
CA GLY A 406 -5.17 30.27 -14.23
C GLY A 406 -5.80 29.45 -15.37
N VAL A 407 -6.89 28.72 -15.08
CA VAL A 407 -7.60 27.96 -16.12
C VAL A 407 -8.57 28.89 -16.88
N ASP A 408 -8.30 29.12 -18.16
CA ASP A 408 -9.21 29.84 -19.05
C ASP A 408 -10.47 29.01 -19.34
N LEU A 409 -11.63 29.68 -19.43
CA LEU A 409 -12.90 29.04 -19.78
C LEU A 409 -12.93 28.58 -21.24
N GLU A 410 -12.27 29.32 -22.12
CA GLU A 410 -12.13 28.95 -23.52
C GLU A 410 -10.81 28.19 -23.74
N ILE A 411 -10.87 27.12 -24.52
CA ILE A 411 -9.65 26.51 -25.05
C ILE A 411 -9.23 27.37 -26.24
N SER A 412 -8.06 27.98 -26.17
CA SER A 412 -7.42 28.42 -27.42
C SER A 412 -7.28 27.16 -28.28
N GLU A 413 -7.89 27.16 -29.48
CA GLU A 413 -7.71 26.06 -30.43
C GLU A 413 -6.21 25.91 -30.68
N VAL A 414 -5.59 24.94 -30.00
CA VAL A 414 -4.25 24.50 -30.36
C VAL A 414 -4.42 23.62 -31.58
N SER A 415 -4.57 24.27 -32.73
CA SER A 415 -4.56 23.57 -34.01
C SER A 415 -3.12 23.24 -34.36
N GLY A 416 -2.84 21.95 -34.48
CA GLY A 416 -1.55 21.43 -34.90
C GLY A 416 -0.90 20.47 -33.89
N HIS A 417 0.24 19.90 -34.24
CA HIS A 417 1.03 19.06 -33.35
C HIS A 417 1.39 19.81 -32.07
N GLN A 418 1.06 19.25 -30.91
CA GLN A 418 1.56 19.80 -29.64
C GLN A 418 3.04 19.48 -29.51
N LYS A 419 3.90 20.46 -29.80
CA LYS A 419 5.36 20.33 -29.65
C LYS A 419 5.79 20.93 -28.32
N PHE A 420 6.42 20.07 -27.50
CA PHE A 420 7.04 20.44 -26.23
C PHE A 420 8.55 20.42 -26.42
N GLY A 421 9.16 21.59 -26.48
CA GLY A 421 10.61 21.74 -26.58
C GLY A 421 11.23 22.13 -25.24
N GLY A 422 12.52 21.84 -25.07
CA GLY A 422 13.27 22.22 -23.86
C GLY A 422 12.84 21.47 -22.61
N VAL A 423 12.20 20.30 -22.74
CA VAL A 423 11.78 19.48 -21.60
C VAL A 423 13.02 18.95 -20.86
N ARG A 424 13.06 19.10 -19.54
CA ARG A 424 14.17 18.63 -18.70
C ARG A 424 13.76 17.46 -17.82
N CYS A 425 14.70 16.53 -17.62
CA CYS A 425 14.49 15.44 -16.67
C CYS A 425 14.65 15.96 -15.23
N LEU A 426 13.62 15.79 -14.42
CA LEU A 426 13.68 16.10 -12.99
C LEU A 426 14.21 14.90 -12.20
N LEU A 427 13.82 13.68 -12.58
CA LEU A 427 14.07 12.46 -11.84
C LEU A 427 14.30 11.28 -12.79
N LYS A 428 15.24 10.41 -12.44
CA LYS A 428 15.49 9.14 -13.11
C LYS A 428 15.44 7.99 -12.10
N PHE A 429 14.51 7.07 -12.29
CA PHE A 429 14.24 5.97 -11.40
C PHE A 429 14.42 4.60 -12.07
N GLY A 430 14.74 3.59 -11.26
CA GLY A 430 14.62 2.18 -11.62
C GLY A 430 13.17 1.66 -11.59
N ASP A 431 13.03 0.35 -11.45
CA ASP A 431 11.76 -0.36 -11.42
C ASP A 431 11.00 -0.17 -10.09
N SER A 432 9.67 -0.41 -10.11
CA SER A 432 8.78 -0.52 -8.94
C SER A 432 8.74 0.68 -8.00
N ILE A 433 8.82 1.88 -8.55
CA ILE A 433 8.56 3.10 -7.76
C ILE A 433 7.09 3.11 -7.32
N THR A 434 6.89 3.10 -6.01
CA THR A 434 5.55 3.05 -5.42
C THR A 434 4.95 4.45 -5.24
N THR A 435 3.62 4.51 -5.09
CA THR A 435 2.94 5.75 -4.70
C THR A 435 3.37 6.26 -3.32
N ASP A 436 3.94 5.39 -2.47
CA ASP A 436 4.53 5.78 -1.18
C ASP A 436 5.88 6.50 -1.35
N HIS A 437 6.66 6.15 -2.37
CA HIS A 437 7.86 6.90 -2.75
C HIS A 437 7.51 8.29 -3.29
N ILE A 438 6.42 8.38 -4.08
CA ILE A 438 6.01 9.63 -4.73
C ILE A 438 5.30 10.57 -3.75
N SER A 439 4.33 10.07 -2.98
CA SER A 439 3.54 10.88 -2.04
C SER A 439 3.34 10.14 -0.72
N PRO A 440 4.18 10.39 0.29
CA PRO A 440 4.08 9.76 1.59
C PRO A 440 2.79 10.17 2.31
N VAL A 441 2.29 9.31 3.21
CA VAL A 441 1.16 9.61 4.11
C VAL A 441 1.56 9.62 5.58
N SER A 442 2.78 9.17 5.88
CA SER A 442 3.36 9.07 7.22
C SER A 442 3.53 10.45 7.90
N ARG A 443 4.06 10.42 9.12
CA ARG A 443 4.39 11.63 9.90
C ARG A 443 5.28 12.58 9.11
N ILE A 444 5.03 13.88 9.26
CA ILE A 444 5.83 14.95 8.64
C ILE A 444 7.09 15.16 9.50
N PRO A 445 8.30 14.91 8.97
CA PRO A 445 9.54 15.19 9.70
C PRO A 445 9.75 16.69 9.91
N ALA A 446 10.29 17.08 11.07
CA ALA A 446 10.50 18.50 11.41
C ALA A 446 11.51 19.18 10.49
N ASP A 447 12.55 18.46 10.08
CA ASP A 447 13.60 18.95 9.19
C ASP A 447 13.22 18.95 7.70
N SER A 448 12.07 18.37 7.33
CA SER A 448 11.56 18.35 5.97
C SER A 448 11.10 19.73 5.48
N HIS A 449 10.99 19.90 4.16
CA HIS A 449 10.41 21.11 3.56
C HIS A 449 8.98 21.38 4.04
N SER A 450 8.17 20.33 4.21
CA SER A 450 6.81 20.45 4.78
C SER A 450 6.83 20.85 6.24
N GLY A 451 7.75 20.31 7.04
CA GLY A 451 7.92 20.68 8.45
C GLY A 451 8.30 22.14 8.60
N LYS A 452 9.34 22.59 7.91
CA LYS A 452 9.78 24.00 7.89
C LYS A 452 8.68 24.96 7.43
N TYR A 453 7.87 24.56 6.45
CA TYR A 453 6.71 25.32 6.03
C TYR A 453 5.68 25.45 7.14
N LEU A 454 5.35 24.37 7.84
CA LEU A 454 4.41 24.39 8.96
C LEU A 454 4.94 25.23 10.14
N GLU A 455 6.23 25.14 10.44
CA GLU A 455 6.86 26.01 11.46
C GLU A 455 6.75 27.50 11.08
N SER A 456 6.94 27.84 9.80
CA SER A 456 6.77 29.22 9.33
C SER A 456 5.35 29.76 9.50
N LEU A 457 4.35 28.86 9.60
CA LEU A 457 2.96 29.18 9.90
C LEU A 457 2.64 29.14 11.42
N GLY A 458 3.65 28.91 12.27
CA GLY A 458 3.51 28.85 13.72
C GLY A 458 2.99 27.53 14.28
N VAL A 459 3.00 26.44 13.48
CA VAL A 459 2.62 25.10 13.94
C VAL A 459 3.81 24.47 14.66
N SER A 460 3.59 23.94 15.86
CA SER A 460 4.63 23.23 16.63
C SER A 460 4.95 21.87 15.97
N PRO A 461 6.21 21.39 16.02
CA PRO A 461 6.58 20.05 15.51
C PRO A 461 5.76 18.90 16.10
N SER A 462 5.29 19.02 17.35
CA SER A 462 4.36 18.06 17.97
C SER A 462 3.00 17.97 17.26
N ASP A 463 2.58 19.05 16.58
CA ASP A 463 1.27 19.22 15.98
C ASP A 463 1.28 19.10 14.45
N PHE A 464 2.42 18.74 13.85
CA PHE A 464 2.51 18.56 12.39
C PHE A 464 1.56 17.50 11.88
N GLY A 465 1.37 16.42 12.64
CA GLY A 465 0.57 15.29 12.23
C GLY A 465 1.23 14.51 11.07
N THR A 466 0.40 14.02 10.17
CA THR A 466 0.84 13.23 9.00
C THR A 466 0.51 13.93 7.70
N TYR A 467 1.19 13.57 6.61
CA TYR A 467 0.81 14.02 5.26
C TYR A 467 -0.65 13.64 4.95
N GLY A 468 -1.09 12.46 5.38
CA GLY A 468 -2.48 12.03 5.21
C GLY A 468 -3.49 12.92 5.90
N THR A 469 -3.20 13.46 7.09
CA THR A 469 -4.09 14.40 7.80
C THR A 469 -4.09 15.80 7.19
N ARG A 470 -3.05 16.16 6.46
CA ARG A 470 -2.91 17.48 5.80
C ARG A 470 -3.15 17.46 4.29
N ARG A 471 -3.74 16.39 3.78
CA ARG A 471 -4.02 16.24 2.33
C ARG A 471 -4.95 17.31 1.73
N GLY A 472 -5.63 18.09 2.55
CA GLY A 472 -6.40 19.28 2.15
C GLY A 472 -5.56 20.55 2.03
N ASN A 473 -4.24 20.49 2.26
CA ASN A 473 -3.29 21.58 2.11
C ASN A 473 -2.27 21.25 1.01
N ALA A 474 -2.47 21.81 -0.17
CA ALA A 474 -1.61 21.55 -1.33
C ALA A 474 -0.14 21.95 -1.09
N ASP A 475 0.09 23.02 -0.35
CA ASP A 475 1.44 23.50 -0.03
C ASP A 475 2.25 22.49 0.77
N VAL A 476 1.62 21.82 1.75
CA VAL A 476 2.24 20.74 2.51
C VAL A 476 2.50 19.54 1.62
N MET A 477 1.52 19.16 0.80
CA MET A 477 1.59 17.95 -0.01
C MET A 477 2.61 18.05 -1.14
N VAL A 478 2.73 19.18 -1.80
CA VAL A 478 3.74 19.41 -2.85
C VAL A 478 5.15 19.32 -2.28
N ARG A 479 5.37 19.89 -1.07
CA ARG A 479 6.65 19.79 -0.36
C ARG A 479 6.96 18.39 0.12
N GLY A 480 5.95 17.53 0.27
CA GLY A 480 6.08 16.11 0.57
C GLY A 480 6.23 15.22 -0.67
N THR A 481 5.95 15.75 -1.88
CA THR A 481 6.06 14.96 -3.11
C THR A 481 7.51 14.63 -3.40
N PHE A 482 7.81 13.34 -3.60
CA PHE A 482 9.17 12.79 -3.74
C PHE A 482 10.10 13.09 -2.53
N ALA A 483 9.53 13.34 -1.35
CA ALA A 483 10.32 13.60 -0.14
C ALA A 483 10.67 12.34 0.66
N ASN A 484 10.44 11.14 0.11
CA ASN A 484 10.77 9.89 0.77
C ASN A 484 12.29 9.73 0.91
N LEU A 485 12.76 9.44 2.13
CA LEU A 485 14.20 9.30 2.44
C LEU A 485 14.84 8.05 1.81
N LYS A 486 14.03 7.12 1.31
CA LYS A 486 14.47 5.91 0.59
C LYS A 486 14.38 6.05 -0.93
N LEU A 487 14.08 7.24 -1.42
CA LEU A 487 14.00 7.49 -2.85
C LEU A 487 15.38 7.34 -3.49
N ASN A 488 15.51 6.42 -4.44
CA ASN A 488 16.74 6.22 -5.20
C ASN A 488 16.60 6.92 -6.56
N ASN A 489 17.13 8.14 -6.66
CA ASN A 489 17.19 8.92 -7.90
C ASN A 489 18.55 8.73 -8.55
N HIS A 490 18.62 8.05 -9.69
CA HIS A 490 19.86 7.71 -10.39
C HIS A 490 20.60 8.92 -11.01
N ILE A 491 20.09 10.14 -10.85
CA ILE A 491 20.77 11.39 -11.23
C ILE A 491 21.82 11.79 -10.19
N VAL A 492 21.66 11.35 -8.94
CA VAL A 492 22.53 11.67 -7.80
C VAL A 492 22.98 10.40 -7.10
N ASP A 493 24.16 10.43 -6.47
CA ASP A 493 24.71 9.27 -5.74
C ASP A 493 24.03 9.06 -4.37
N GLN A 494 23.46 10.11 -3.80
CA GLN A 494 22.86 10.06 -2.47
C GLN A 494 21.39 9.61 -2.54
N ILE A 495 21.05 8.53 -1.82
CA ILE A 495 19.64 8.13 -1.60
C ILE A 495 18.91 9.23 -0.80
N GLY A 496 17.73 9.61 -1.26
CA GLY A 496 16.89 10.63 -0.63
C GLY A 496 16.24 11.58 -1.62
N PRO A 497 15.61 12.66 -1.14
CA PRO A 497 14.81 13.59 -1.94
C PRO A 497 15.67 14.65 -2.66
N ARG A 498 16.69 14.24 -3.39
CA ARG A 498 17.63 15.14 -4.07
C ARG A 498 17.67 14.91 -5.57
N THR A 499 18.02 15.97 -6.32
CA THR A 499 18.24 15.94 -7.76
C THR A 499 19.16 17.09 -8.19
N VAL A 500 19.50 17.17 -9.48
CA VAL A 500 20.37 18.19 -10.06
C VAL A 500 19.55 19.17 -10.92
N HIS A 501 19.80 20.46 -10.76
CA HIS A 501 19.36 21.47 -11.71
C HIS A 501 20.39 21.58 -12.85
N PHE A 502 20.17 20.88 -13.95
CA PHE A 502 21.16 20.74 -15.02
C PHE A 502 21.67 22.07 -15.62
N PRO A 503 20.84 23.12 -15.82
CA PRO A 503 21.36 24.40 -16.30
C PRO A 503 22.46 25.01 -15.42
N SER A 504 22.40 24.80 -14.07
CA SER A 504 23.42 25.32 -13.15
C SER A 504 24.40 24.25 -12.64
N GLY A 505 24.09 22.97 -12.81
CA GLY A 505 24.83 21.85 -12.21
C GLY A 505 24.69 21.73 -10.69
N GLU A 506 23.79 22.48 -10.07
CA GLU A 506 23.59 22.49 -8.62
C GLU A 506 22.69 21.34 -8.17
N GLU A 507 23.17 20.58 -7.20
CA GLU A 507 22.38 19.53 -6.52
C GLU A 507 21.63 20.13 -5.33
N ASP A 508 20.30 19.92 -5.27
CA ASP A 508 19.46 20.38 -4.18
C ASP A 508 18.24 19.44 -3.98
N TYR A 509 17.38 19.77 -3.04
CA TYR A 509 16.12 19.09 -2.85
C TYR A 509 15.24 19.19 -4.11
N ILE A 510 14.52 18.09 -4.40
CA ILE A 510 13.66 17.98 -5.61
C ILE A 510 12.71 19.17 -5.73
N GLN A 511 12.07 19.59 -4.64
CA GLN A 511 11.12 20.70 -4.62
C GLN A 511 11.79 22.06 -4.95
N THR A 512 13.01 22.26 -4.47
CA THR A 512 13.79 23.47 -4.75
C THR A 512 14.18 23.53 -6.23
N VAL A 513 14.66 22.41 -6.77
CA VAL A 513 15.04 22.31 -8.18
C VAL A 513 13.82 22.47 -9.10
N ALA A 514 12.71 21.81 -8.76
CA ALA A 514 11.45 21.95 -9.51
C ALA A 514 10.98 23.42 -9.55
N ALA A 515 11.05 24.12 -8.41
CA ALA A 515 10.69 25.54 -8.35
C ALA A 515 11.57 26.42 -9.26
N LYS A 516 12.89 26.13 -9.38
CA LYS A 516 13.79 26.85 -10.30
C LYS A 516 13.36 26.63 -11.77
N TYR A 517 13.01 25.42 -12.15
CA TYR A 517 12.52 25.11 -13.49
C TYR A 517 11.16 25.78 -13.77
N MET A 518 10.25 25.77 -12.79
CA MET A 518 8.92 26.41 -12.94
C MET A 518 9.02 27.93 -13.11
N GLN A 519 9.96 28.61 -12.44
CA GLN A 519 10.21 30.03 -12.62
C GLN A 519 10.60 30.39 -14.07
N ASN A 520 11.21 29.45 -14.79
CA ASN A 520 11.62 29.59 -16.18
C ASN A 520 10.62 28.93 -17.15
N GLU A 521 9.44 28.53 -16.68
CA GLU A 521 8.41 27.84 -17.45
C GLU A 521 8.91 26.58 -18.19
N THR A 522 9.96 25.93 -17.64
CA THR A 522 10.57 24.76 -18.23
C THR A 522 9.71 23.51 -17.92
N PRO A 523 9.18 22.81 -18.93
CA PRO A 523 8.42 21.60 -18.71
C PRO A 523 9.33 20.46 -18.24
N LEU A 524 8.83 19.62 -17.33
CA LEU A 524 9.60 18.57 -16.70
C LEU A 524 9.13 17.17 -17.08
N LEU A 525 10.09 16.24 -17.07
CA LEU A 525 9.93 14.81 -17.34
C LEU A 525 10.45 14.00 -16.15
N VAL A 526 9.82 12.86 -15.88
CA VAL A 526 10.34 11.79 -15.01
C VAL A 526 10.62 10.57 -15.86
N LEU A 527 11.84 10.02 -15.76
CA LEU A 527 12.21 8.72 -16.32
C LEU A 527 12.01 7.63 -15.26
N ALA A 528 11.44 6.49 -15.63
CA ALA A 528 11.21 5.39 -14.69
C ALA A 528 11.28 4.02 -15.37
N GLY A 529 11.48 2.99 -14.55
CA GLY A 529 11.48 1.60 -14.97
C GLY A 529 10.08 0.98 -15.05
N SER A 530 10.00 -0.31 -14.75
CA SER A 530 8.76 -1.09 -14.76
C SER A 530 7.88 -0.79 -13.53
N GLU A 531 6.57 -0.98 -13.68
CA GLU A 531 5.57 -0.90 -12.60
C GLU A 531 5.54 0.47 -11.88
N TYR A 532 5.74 1.58 -12.60
CA TYR A 532 5.71 2.90 -12.01
C TYR A 532 4.35 3.23 -11.39
N GLY A 533 4.36 3.66 -10.12
CA GLY A 533 3.16 4.00 -9.36
C GLY A 533 2.48 2.81 -8.68
N GLN A 534 3.20 1.72 -8.42
CA GLN A 534 2.71 0.56 -7.69
C GLN A 534 2.24 0.95 -6.28
N GLY A 535 1.29 0.19 -5.72
CA GLY A 535 0.83 0.36 -4.34
C GLY A 535 -0.53 1.00 -4.19
N SER A 536 -0.71 1.88 -3.20
CA SER A 536 -2.00 2.52 -2.91
C SER A 536 -2.46 3.45 -4.02
N ALA A 537 -3.77 3.45 -4.28
CA ALA A 537 -4.41 4.45 -5.12
C ALA A 537 -4.35 5.83 -4.45
N ARG A 538 -3.35 6.62 -4.80
CA ARG A 538 -3.14 7.98 -4.28
C ARG A 538 -3.16 8.98 -5.42
N ASP A 539 -4.21 9.78 -5.49
CA ASP A 539 -4.29 10.90 -6.43
C ASP A 539 -3.22 11.96 -6.15
N TRP A 540 -2.82 12.16 -4.88
CA TRP A 540 -1.71 13.06 -4.54
C TRP A 540 -0.37 12.67 -5.17
N ALA A 541 -0.14 11.40 -5.48
CA ALA A 541 1.05 11.00 -6.24
C ALA A 541 1.06 11.62 -7.65
N ALA A 542 -0.10 11.84 -8.26
CA ALA A 542 -0.23 12.54 -9.54
C ALA A 542 -0.39 14.05 -9.36
N LYS A 543 -1.18 14.51 -8.39
CA LYS A 543 -1.36 15.93 -8.06
C LYS A 543 -0.05 16.62 -7.73
N GLY A 544 0.73 16.06 -6.81
CA GLY A 544 2.02 16.59 -6.43
C GLY A 544 3.01 16.60 -7.59
N THR A 545 3.04 15.54 -8.39
CA THR A 545 3.85 15.46 -9.61
C THR A 545 3.50 16.58 -10.58
N ALA A 546 2.22 16.82 -10.85
CA ALA A 546 1.76 17.92 -11.72
C ALA A 546 2.12 19.31 -11.15
N LEU A 547 1.94 19.50 -9.82
CA LEU A 547 2.24 20.76 -9.14
C LEU A 547 3.74 21.07 -9.04
N LEU A 548 4.62 20.08 -9.21
CA LEU A 548 6.07 20.27 -9.38
C LEU A 548 6.46 20.65 -10.83
N GLY A 549 5.50 20.85 -11.73
CA GLY A 549 5.76 21.21 -13.12
C GLY A 549 6.04 20.03 -14.06
N VAL A 550 5.90 18.79 -13.58
CA VAL A 550 6.08 17.59 -14.41
C VAL A 550 4.93 17.47 -15.39
N ARG A 551 5.25 17.41 -16.68
CA ARG A 551 4.29 17.24 -17.79
C ARG A 551 4.28 15.82 -18.35
N PHE A 552 5.38 15.11 -18.22
CA PHE A 552 5.56 13.77 -18.79
C PHE A 552 6.14 12.80 -17.77
N VAL A 553 5.69 11.57 -17.84
CA VAL A 553 6.37 10.45 -17.21
C VAL A 553 6.64 9.41 -18.28
N LEU A 554 7.91 9.07 -18.49
CA LEU A 554 8.34 8.06 -19.45
C LEU A 554 8.84 6.84 -18.69
N ALA A 555 8.11 5.73 -18.78
CA ALA A 555 8.39 4.52 -18.01
C ALA A 555 8.33 3.25 -18.90
N LYS A 556 8.92 2.16 -18.42
CA LYS A 556 8.80 0.83 -19.08
C LYS A 556 7.37 0.28 -18.97
N SER A 557 6.73 0.49 -17.82
CA SER A 557 5.32 0.16 -17.60
C SER A 557 4.74 0.94 -16.42
N PHE A 558 3.42 1.02 -16.36
CA PHE A 558 2.68 1.75 -15.33
C PHE A 558 1.72 0.82 -14.59
N GLU A 559 1.54 1.08 -13.32
CA GLU A 559 0.39 0.57 -12.59
C GLU A 559 -0.88 1.32 -13.01
N ARG A 560 -1.97 0.57 -13.19
CA ARG A 560 -3.20 1.05 -13.82
C ARG A 560 -3.78 2.31 -13.17
N ILE A 561 -3.90 2.30 -11.84
CA ILE A 561 -4.55 3.40 -11.11
C ILE A 561 -3.70 4.67 -11.19
N HIS A 562 -2.40 4.54 -10.99
CA HIS A 562 -1.50 5.70 -11.04
C HIS A 562 -1.43 6.31 -12.43
N ARG A 563 -1.36 5.48 -13.50
CA ARG A 563 -1.43 5.96 -14.89
C ARG A 563 -2.69 6.81 -15.11
N SER A 564 -3.86 6.32 -14.68
CA SER A 564 -5.11 7.06 -14.83
C SER A 564 -5.13 8.36 -14.02
N ASN A 565 -4.54 8.34 -12.82
CA ASN A 565 -4.41 9.55 -12.00
C ASN A 565 -3.51 10.61 -12.65
N LEU A 566 -2.38 10.19 -13.24
CA LEU A 566 -1.50 11.10 -13.99
C LEU A 566 -2.27 11.80 -15.11
N VAL A 567 -2.98 11.03 -15.95
CA VAL A 567 -3.81 11.58 -17.03
C VAL A 567 -4.88 12.54 -16.50
N GLY A 568 -5.55 12.18 -15.42
CA GLY A 568 -6.56 13.02 -14.76
C GLY A 568 -6.01 14.36 -14.27
N MET A 569 -4.72 14.44 -13.97
CA MET A 569 -4.03 15.66 -13.55
C MET A 569 -3.29 16.38 -14.70
N GLY A 570 -3.47 15.94 -15.95
CA GLY A 570 -2.84 16.56 -17.13
C GLY A 570 -1.36 16.20 -17.31
N VAL A 571 -0.88 15.17 -16.60
CA VAL A 571 0.46 14.59 -16.81
C VAL A 571 0.35 13.46 -17.83
N VAL A 572 1.17 13.48 -18.86
CA VAL A 572 1.13 12.53 -19.98
C VAL A 572 2.01 11.31 -19.68
N PRO A 573 1.44 10.11 -19.53
CA PRO A 573 2.23 8.90 -19.44
C PRO A 573 2.71 8.47 -20.84
N LEU A 574 4.01 8.22 -20.97
CA LEU A 574 4.67 7.69 -22.16
C LEU A 574 5.33 6.37 -21.80
N GLN A 575 5.26 5.40 -22.68
CA GLN A 575 5.85 4.09 -22.44
C GLN A 575 6.93 3.78 -23.47
N PHE A 576 8.10 3.35 -23.01
CA PHE A 576 9.16 2.88 -23.88
C PHE A 576 8.67 1.73 -24.76
N ALA A 577 9.21 1.62 -25.98
CA ALA A 577 9.00 0.47 -26.83
C ALA A 577 9.57 -0.80 -26.18
N ASP A 578 9.07 -1.96 -26.58
CA ASP A 578 9.52 -3.24 -26.03
C ASP A 578 11.04 -3.42 -26.18
N GLY A 579 11.68 -3.78 -25.07
CA GLY A 579 13.12 -3.94 -24.99
C GLY A 579 13.93 -2.64 -24.84
N GLN A 580 13.28 -1.49 -24.77
CA GLN A 580 13.93 -0.19 -24.53
C GLN A 580 13.68 0.32 -23.11
N ASP A 581 14.65 1.07 -22.60
CA ASP A 581 14.57 1.84 -21.36
C ASP A 581 15.61 2.97 -21.37
N SER A 582 15.67 3.75 -20.31
CA SER A 582 16.64 4.85 -20.21
C SER A 582 18.10 4.39 -20.29
N GLU A 583 18.42 3.18 -19.83
CA GLU A 583 19.77 2.64 -19.84
C GLU A 583 20.18 2.17 -21.23
N SER A 584 19.32 1.41 -21.91
CA SER A 584 19.57 0.91 -23.28
C SER A 584 19.68 2.04 -24.31
N LEU A 585 19.00 3.19 -24.05
CA LEU A 585 19.10 4.40 -24.87
C LEU A 585 20.25 5.33 -24.44
N GLY A 586 20.97 5.00 -23.37
CA GLY A 586 22.07 5.80 -22.84
C GLY A 586 21.64 7.18 -22.34
N LEU A 587 20.42 7.26 -21.76
CA LEU A 587 19.89 8.48 -21.14
C LEU A 587 20.33 8.56 -19.69
N ASP A 588 21.03 9.62 -19.30
CA ASP A 588 21.50 9.83 -17.93
C ASP A 588 20.64 10.83 -17.11
N GLY A 589 19.74 11.54 -17.78
CA GLY A 589 18.84 12.55 -17.19
C GLY A 589 19.30 14.00 -17.42
N SER A 590 20.48 14.22 -18.02
CA SER A 590 21.00 15.56 -18.32
C SER A 590 20.45 16.14 -19.64
N GLU A 591 19.79 15.30 -20.45
CA GLU A 591 19.34 15.63 -21.79
C GLU A 591 18.29 16.75 -21.81
N VAL A 592 18.20 17.39 -22.99
CA VAL A 592 17.09 18.26 -23.38
C VAL A 592 16.19 17.49 -24.32
N PHE A 593 14.93 17.28 -23.92
CA PHE A 593 13.99 16.49 -24.70
C PHE A 593 13.09 17.40 -25.56
N GLU A 594 12.80 16.93 -26.77
CA GLU A 594 11.71 17.42 -27.60
C GLU A 594 10.67 16.30 -27.76
N ILE A 595 9.41 16.59 -27.43
CA ILE A 595 8.30 15.63 -27.48
C ILE A 595 7.21 16.21 -28.38
N THR A 596 6.80 15.46 -29.40
CA THR A 596 5.75 15.90 -30.32
C THR A 596 4.58 14.93 -30.30
N ILE A 597 3.43 15.40 -29.81
CA ILE A 597 2.17 14.65 -29.84
C ILE A 597 1.36 15.11 -31.04
N PRO A 598 1.03 14.21 -31.99
CA PRO A 598 0.28 14.57 -33.20
C PRO A 598 -1.13 15.07 -32.87
N ASP A 599 -1.59 16.08 -33.62
CA ASP A 599 -3.00 16.42 -33.64
C ASP A 599 -3.83 15.25 -34.18
N GLY A 600 -4.90 14.90 -33.50
CA GLY A 600 -5.67 13.69 -33.83
C GLY A 600 -5.01 12.38 -33.39
N ALA A 601 -4.09 12.42 -32.41
CA ALA A 601 -3.57 11.22 -31.78
C ALA A 601 -4.72 10.28 -31.34
N LYS A 602 -4.54 8.99 -31.55
CA LYS A 602 -5.51 7.95 -31.19
C LYS A 602 -5.20 7.37 -29.80
N PRO A 603 -6.20 6.81 -29.13
CA PRO A 603 -5.96 6.11 -27.87
C PRO A 603 -4.87 5.04 -28.02
N GLY A 604 -3.88 5.07 -27.11
CA GLY A 604 -2.79 4.11 -27.10
C GLY A 604 -1.85 4.18 -28.30
N GLN A 605 -1.76 5.31 -28.99
CA GLN A 605 -0.95 5.47 -30.18
C GLN A 605 0.52 5.16 -29.95
N GLU A 606 1.08 4.32 -30.80
CA GLU A 606 2.50 3.99 -30.87
C GLU A 606 3.24 4.90 -31.86
N GLY A 607 4.56 4.92 -31.79
CA GLY A 607 5.37 5.70 -32.72
C GLY A 607 5.42 7.20 -32.44
N ILE A 608 5.13 7.65 -31.22
CA ILE A 608 5.36 9.03 -30.80
C ILE A 608 6.86 9.28 -30.76
N CYS A 609 7.34 10.21 -31.57
CA CYS A 609 8.76 10.55 -31.66
C CYS A 609 9.22 11.40 -30.48
N ILE A 610 10.33 11.02 -29.89
CA ILE A 610 11.08 11.80 -28.90
C ILE A 610 12.50 11.99 -29.42
N SER A 611 13.03 13.19 -29.28
CA SER A 611 14.42 13.50 -29.53
C SER A 611 15.03 14.02 -28.24
N ALA A 612 16.19 13.50 -27.85
CA ALA A 612 16.94 13.84 -26.64
C ALA A 612 18.34 14.31 -27.02
N GLU A 613 18.67 15.56 -26.72
CA GLU A 613 19.98 16.15 -26.93
C GLU A 613 20.83 16.00 -25.67
N LYS A 614 21.92 15.26 -25.75
CA LYS A 614 22.89 15.13 -24.68
C LYS A 614 23.77 16.37 -24.54
N GLY A 615 24.40 16.56 -23.39
CA GLY A 615 25.34 17.66 -23.17
C GLY A 615 26.55 17.66 -24.12
N SER A 616 26.85 16.54 -24.78
CA SER A 616 27.85 16.42 -25.86
C SER A 616 27.38 16.95 -27.21
N GLY A 617 26.10 17.29 -27.38
CA GLY A 617 25.46 17.61 -28.65
C GLY A 617 25.02 16.38 -29.45
N GLU A 618 25.17 15.18 -28.92
CA GLU A 618 24.66 13.93 -29.52
C GLU A 618 23.15 13.87 -29.40
N MET A 619 22.49 13.54 -30.52
CA MET A 619 21.03 13.38 -30.58
C MET A 619 20.67 11.89 -30.48
N VAL A 620 19.77 11.57 -29.57
CA VAL A 620 19.16 10.25 -29.45
C VAL A 620 17.68 10.35 -29.87
N GLU A 621 17.33 9.70 -30.95
CA GLU A 621 15.96 9.66 -31.44
C GLU A 621 15.35 8.29 -31.18
N PHE A 622 14.16 8.26 -30.59
CA PHE A 622 13.44 7.02 -30.30
C PHE A 622 11.93 7.23 -30.33
N THR A 623 11.17 6.15 -30.34
CA THR A 623 9.71 6.20 -30.33
C THR A 623 9.14 5.56 -29.08
N VAL A 624 8.00 6.11 -28.65
CA VAL A 624 7.28 5.64 -27.45
C VAL A 624 5.80 5.46 -27.76
N LYS A 625 5.12 4.78 -26.85
CA LYS A 625 3.67 4.62 -26.85
C LYS A 625 3.03 5.71 -25.97
N LEU A 626 2.05 6.40 -26.51
CA LEU A 626 1.18 7.32 -25.75
C LEU A 626 0.19 6.52 -24.91
N ARG A 627 0.26 6.66 -23.61
CA ARG A 627 -0.62 5.92 -22.68
C ARG A 627 -1.84 6.72 -22.25
N LEU A 628 -2.42 7.43 -23.19
CA LEU A 628 -3.81 7.91 -23.18
C LEU A 628 -4.64 6.82 -23.87
N ASP A 629 -5.22 5.92 -23.07
CA ASP A 629 -5.72 4.63 -23.57
C ASP A 629 -7.19 4.69 -24.02
N THR A 630 -7.88 5.83 -23.82
CA THR A 630 -9.30 6.02 -24.18
C THR A 630 -9.56 7.42 -24.75
N GLU A 631 -10.66 7.57 -25.51
CA GLU A 631 -11.08 8.88 -26.02
C GLU A 631 -11.33 9.94 -24.92
N PRO A 632 -11.98 9.63 -23.78
CA PRO A 632 -12.08 10.58 -22.68
C PRO A 632 -10.72 11.06 -22.17
N GLU A 633 -9.71 10.19 -22.11
CA GLU A 633 -8.37 10.56 -21.65
C GLU A 633 -7.67 11.54 -22.61
N LEU A 634 -7.90 11.43 -23.92
CA LEU A 634 -7.45 12.43 -24.89
C LEU A 634 -8.12 13.79 -24.65
N GLN A 635 -9.39 13.80 -24.23
CA GLN A 635 -10.05 15.05 -23.83
C GLN A 635 -9.43 15.63 -22.54
N PHE A 636 -9.12 14.79 -21.54
CA PHE A 636 -8.43 15.25 -20.33
C PHE A 636 -7.09 15.91 -20.68
N PHE A 637 -6.31 15.29 -21.55
CA PHE A 637 -5.05 15.88 -22.03
C PHE A 637 -5.24 17.24 -22.71
N LYS A 638 -6.18 17.36 -23.64
CA LYS A 638 -6.47 18.61 -24.34
C LYS A 638 -6.88 19.75 -23.41
N HIS A 639 -7.57 19.42 -22.32
CA HIS A 639 -8.05 20.41 -21.35
C HIS A 639 -7.06 20.66 -20.19
N GLY A 640 -5.94 19.91 -20.11
CA GLY A 640 -4.97 20.00 -19.02
C GLY A 640 -5.39 19.26 -17.74
N GLY A 641 -6.31 18.30 -17.85
CA GLY A 641 -6.79 17.46 -16.78
C GLY A 641 -8.30 17.36 -16.69
N VAL A 642 -8.78 16.47 -15.82
CA VAL A 642 -10.23 16.24 -15.65
C VAL A 642 -10.95 17.45 -15.04
N MET A 643 -10.35 18.13 -14.05
CA MET A 643 -10.99 19.26 -13.37
C MET A 643 -11.18 20.46 -14.30
N PRO A 644 -10.20 20.90 -15.10
CA PRO A 644 -10.40 21.95 -16.11
C PRO A 644 -11.46 21.59 -17.16
N LEU A 645 -11.50 20.31 -17.60
CA LEU A 645 -12.56 19.86 -18.52
C LEU A 645 -13.95 20.02 -17.90
N VAL A 646 -14.16 19.48 -16.69
CA VAL A 646 -15.45 19.57 -16.01
C VAL A 646 -15.84 21.03 -15.74
N MET A 647 -14.92 21.87 -15.32
CA MET A 647 -15.18 23.30 -15.10
C MET A 647 -15.69 23.97 -16.39
N ARG A 648 -15.06 23.73 -17.53
CA ARG A 648 -15.49 24.28 -18.82
C ARG A 648 -16.87 23.78 -19.25
N GLN A 649 -17.14 22.48 -19.01
CA GLN A 649 -18.45 21.89 -19.29
C GLN A 649 -19.57 22.48 -18.41
N LEU A 650 -19.26 22.84 -17.16
CA LEU A 650 -20.23 23.47 -16.26
C LEU A 650 -20.42 24.95 -16.54
N ALA A 651 -19.45 25.60 -17.17
CA ALA A 651 -19.48 27.02 -17.53
C ALA A 651 -20.10 27.30 -18.92
N SER A 652 -20.15 26.29 -19.79
CA SER A 652 -20.82 26.31 -21.10
C SER A 652 -22.30 26.02 -20.97
#